data_3db94f36611f35af1451aea31bfa15ab
#
_entry.id   3db94f36611f35af1451aea31bfa15ab
#
_cell.length_a   1.000
_cell.length_b   1.000
_cell.length_c   1.000
_cell.angle_alpha   90.00
_cell.angle_beta   90.00
_cell.angle_gamma   90.00
#
_symmetry.space_group_name_H-M   'P 1'
#
loop_
_entity.id
_entity.type
_entity.pdbx_description
1 polymer ?
#
loop_
_entity_poly.entity_id
_entity_poly.type
_entity_poly.pdbx_seq_one_letter_code
_entity_poly.pdbx_strand_id
1 'polypeptide(L)'
;MQNLFIKRLSGLLGAWLFPFVALYAQVDTTTYHQLSGVEVLGKVRPSTTRESTPLQVMDKAGMERLGVQDLSEAVKRFSGVTVQDYGGIGGLKTVSVRSLGAKHTAVSYDGVTVTDAQSGQVDISRFSLDNVDMISLSIGQADDIFQTARMYASAGALSIKTAAPLFKEKSYNAYVKLKGGSFGLFNPVVRYEQRIGNRWSASLHADWLSAKGDYPFTLINGKEVTEETRKNSDVQSLRLEGNVYGHFGQGGKLNGKVYYYDSERGLPGSVILYNSNARERVWDNNFFTQLHYENEWFDRLKFQANAKYNYSFSKYRDISNKYSGGKQEDLNTQNEYYGSAGILYTPCSYVSFSLNTDIARNTLVNNFVNAPTPKRWTSLTAFAIQYKSPVLTATASLLSTYITDKVENGDRPADKKRLSPAVSISWRPFQEQSFRIRASYKDIFRVPTFTDLYYLRMGNVNLKPEKATQYNIGFTWNDEISPFIRLLSVSVDGYYNKVSDKIVAIPNMYIWKMMNMGEVEIKGIDVNLSANIPLYKAFSLLLLSSYSYQDAIDVTDPEEKNYKNQIPYTPRHSGSVSASLENPWVNVTYTLVAAGDRYALPQNIEANQIDSYIEHSLSVNRSFALKKCTFKVQGDILNLTDKTYDIIQYYPMPGRSWRFSLSITY
;
A
#
# COMPACT_ATOMS: atom_id res chain seq x y z
N MET A 1 -29.95 -13.41 -9.08
CA MET A 1 -29.69 -12.64 -7.85
C MET A 1 -29.09 -11.24 -8.10
N GLN A 2 -28.37 -10.98 -9.20
CA GLN A 2 -27.84 -9.63 -9.55
C GLN A 2 -28.94 -8.57 -9.74
N ASN A 3 -30.08 -8.92 -10.31
CA ASN A 3 -31.18 -7.97 -10.53
C ASN A 3 -31.97 -7.55 -9.26
N LEU A 4 -31.78 -8.26 -8.14
CA LEU A 4 -32.46 -7.91 -6.88
C LEU A 4 -31.68 -6.87 -6.07
N PHE A 5 -30.35 -6.84 -6.22
CA PHE A 5 -29.48 -5.91 -5.48
C PHE A 5 -29.51 -4.50 -6.08
N ILE A 6 -29.54 -4.39 -7.40
CA ILE A 6 -29.67 -3.10 -8.11
C ILE A 6 -31.05 -2.47 -7.85
N LYS A 7 -32.12 -3.28 -7.79
CA LYS A 7 -33.47 -2.79 -7.43
C LYS A 7 -33.60 -2.38 -5.95
N ARG A 8 -32.79 -2.94 -5.04
CA ARG A 8 -32.77 -2.51 -3.63
C ARG A 8 -31.91 -1.26 -3.40
N LEU A 9 -30.86 -1.07 -4.19
CA LEU A 9 -30.04 0.15 -4.11
C LEU A 9 -30.78 1.38 -4.70
N SER A 10 -31.54 1.21 -5.77
CA SER A 10 -32.37 2.29 -6.33
C SER A 10 -33.52 2.71 -5.39
N GLY A 11 -34.00 1.82 -4.52
CA GLY A 11 -34.99 2.14 -3.47
C GLY A 11 -34.41 2.90 -2.28
N LEU A 12 -33.13 2.72 -1.97
CA LEU A 12 -32.43 3.42 -0.87
C LEU A 12 -31.91 4.82 -1.24
N LEU A 13 -31.57 5.04 -2.50
CA LEU A 13 -31.15 6.36 -2.99
C LEU A 13 -32.31 7.37 -3.17
N GLY A 14 -33.55 6.88 -3.33
CA GLY A 14 -34.75 7.72 -3.46
C GLY A 14 -35.31 8.29 -2.16
N ALA A 15 -34.86 7.81 -0.99
CA ALA A 15 -35.45 8.17 0.31
C ALA A 15 -34.69 9.28 1.07
N TRP A 16 -33.59 9.84 0.52
CA TRP A 16 -32.73 10.83 1.19
C TRP A 16 -32.71 12.23 0.55
N LEU A 17 -33.71 12.56 -0.27
CA LEU A 17 -33.94 13.93 -0.71
C LEU A 17 -34.85 14.66 0.31
N PHE A 18 -34.25 15.13 1.41
CA PHE A 18 -34.89 16.09 2.31
C PHE A 18 -34.81 17.51 1.73
N PRO A 19 -35.89 18.31 1.81
CA PRO A 19 -35.88 19.69 1.37
C PRO A 19 -35.07 20.54 2.36
N PHE A 20 -34.11 21.32 1.84
CA PHE A 20 -33.35 22.28 2.59
C PHE A 20 -34.24 23.47 2.97
N VAL A 21 -34.51 23.64 4.26
CA VAL A 21 -34.98 24.90 4.83
C VAL A 21 -33.76 25.75 5.17
N ALA A 22 -33.61 26.89 4.52
CA ALA A 22 -32.55 27.86 4.78
C ALA A 22 -32.84 28.59 6.12
N LEU A 23 -32.06 28.31 7.15
CA LEU A 23 -32.00 29.12 8.38
C LEU A 23 -30.77 30.03 8.29
N TYR A 24 -31.04 31.35 8.18
CA TYR A 24 -30.03 32.38 8.35
C TYR A 24 -29.64 32.50 9.82
N ALA A 25 -28.39 32.26 10.17
CA ALA A 25 -27.83 32.58 11.49
C ALA A 25 -26.64 33.54 11.33
N GLN A 26 -26.64 34.53 12.18
CA GLN A 26 -25.68 35.64 12.25
C GLN A 26 -24.24 35.15 12.48
N VAL A 27 -23.31 35.84 11.82
CA VAL A 27 -21.86 35.62 11.92
C VAL A 27 -21.34 36.18 13.22
N ASP A 28 -20.76 35.36 14.06
CA ASP A 28 -19.89 35.78 15.16
C ASP A 28 -18.44 35.45 14.79
N THR A 29 -17.60 36.47 14.73
CA THR A 29 -16.22 36.41 14.27
C THR A 29 -15.33 35.91 15.42
N THR A 30 -15.11 34.64 15.51
CA THR A 30 -14.03 34.08 16.31
C THR A 30 -12.84 33.71 15.41
N THR A 31 -11.72 34.30 15.73
CA THR A 31 -10.42 34.16 15.04
C THR A 31 -9.97 32.73 15.05
N TYR A 32 -10.05 32.06 13.89
CA TYR A 32 -9.38 30.77 13.68
C TYR A 32 -7.91 31.02 13.43
N HIS A 33 -7.04 30.45 14.24
CA HIS A 33 -5.65 30.26 13.87
C HIS A 33 -5.59 29.24 12.71
N GLN A 34 -5.62 29.77 11.51
CA GLN A 34 -5.32 29.08 10.28
C GLN A 34 -3.84 28.69 10.39
N LEU A 35 -3.56 27.41 10.58
CA LEU A 35 -2.24 26.88 10.24
C LEU A 35 -2.08 27.18 8.76
N SER A 36 -1.31 28.22 8.47
CA SER A 36 -0.91 28.61 7.14
C SER A 36 -0.47 27.36 6.41
N GLY A 37 -1.05 27.12 5.22
CA GLY A 37 -0.56 26.08 4.33
C GLY A 37 0.94 26.30 4.18
N VAL A 38 1.72 25.46 4.80
CA VAL A 38 3.16 25.48 4.66
C VAL A 38 3.41 25.13 3.20
N GLU A 39 3.77 26.12 2.41
CA GLU A 39 4.47 25.88 1.16
C GLU A 39 5.76 25.13 1.52
N VAL A 40 5.69 23.80 1.51
CA VAL A 40 6.84 22.94 1.67
C VAL A 40 7.57 22.87 0.33
N LEU A 41 8.09 24.02 -0.08
CA LEU A 41 9.11 24.11 -1.11
C LEU A 41 10.38 23.48 -0.55
N GLY A 42 10.59 22.20 -0.80
CA GLY A 42 11.89 21.56 -0.66
C GLY A 42 12.40 21.26 0.75
N LYS A 43 11.62 21.39 1.82
CA LYS A 43 12.02 20.94 3.15
C LYS A 43 11.56 19.52 3.40
N VAL A 44 12.48 18.58 3.62
CA VAL A 44 12.18 17.30 4.24
C VAL A 44 11.43 17.58 5.54
N ARG A 45 10.28 16.95 5.74
CA ARG A 45 9.47 17.19 6.94
C ARG A 45 10.34 16.91 8.16
N PRO A 46 10.45 17.83 9.14
CA PRO A 46 11.26 17.60 10.35
C PRO A 46 10.90 16.33 11.10
N SER A 47 9.66 15.81 10.92
CA SER A 47 9.21 14.54 11.49
C SER A 47 9.98 13.33 10.91
N THR A 48 10.21 13.26 9.60
CA THR A 48 10.89 12.10 8.99
C THR A 48 12.33 11.93 9.44
N THR A 49 12.99 13.03 9.81
CA THR A 49 14.37 13.00 10.29
C THR A 49 14.50 12.61 11.76
N ARG A 50 13.42 12.71 12.53
CA ARG A 50 13.43 12.39 13.97
C ARG A 50 13.01 10.96 14.28
N GLU A 51 12.48 10.25 13.29
CA GLU A 51 12.00 8.88 13.48
C GLU A 51 13.14 7.93 13.86
N SER A 52 12.86 7.03 14.78
CA SER A 52 13.81 6.01 15.26
C SER A 52 13.86 4.78 14.37
N THR A 53 12.98 4.70 13.38
CA THR A 53 12.94 3.65 12.35
C THR A 53 12.86 4.29 10.96
N PRO A 54 13.24 3.56 9.89
CA PRO A 54 13.14 4.10 8.54
C PRO A 54 11.69 4.49 8.18
N LEU A 55 11.49 5.74 7.82
CA LEU A 55 10.21 6.28 7.34
C LEU A 55 10.42 6.97 6.00
N GLN A 56 9.74 6.50 4.97
CA GLN A 56 9.70 7.11 3.64
C GLN A 56 8.33 7.71 3.41
N VAL A 57 8.27 8.93 2.91
CA VAL A 57 7.02 9.69 2.72
C VAL A 57 7.00 10.32 1.34
N MET A 58 5.86 10.17 0.66
CA MET A 58 5.55 10.88 -0.58
C MET A 58 4.21 11.59 -0.40
N ASP A 59 4.22 12.90 -0.39
CA ASP A 59 3.03 13.73 -0.31
C ASP A 59 2.46 14.03 -1.70
N LYS A 60 1.27 14.64 -1.75
CA LYS A 60 0.60 14.99 -2.99
C LYS A 60 1.47 15.84 -3.91
N ALA A 61 2.19 16.82 -3.37
CA ALA A 61 3.09 17.66 -4.15
C ALA A 61 4.24 16.85 -4.76
N GLY A 62 4.82 15.91 -4.00
CA GLY A 62 5.83 14.98 -4.49
C GLY A 62 5.30 14.06 -5.59
N MET A 63 4.11 13.48 -5.40
CA MET A 63 3.46 12.66 -6.43
C MET A 63 3.20 13.45 -7.72
N GLU A 64 2.74 14.68 -7.60
CA GLU A 64 2.48 15.55 -8.73
C GLU A 64 3.75 15.98 -9.48
N ARG A 65 4.84 16.29 -8.76
CA ARG A 65 6.14 16.63 -9.34
C ARG A 65 6.72 15.45 -10.12
N LEU A 66 6.66 14.26 -9.54
CA LEU A 66 7.19 13.02 -10.13
C LEU A 66 6.31 12.46 -11.24
N GLY A 67 5.16 13.06 -11.53
CA GLY A 67 4.23 12.59 -12.54
C GLY A 67 3.59 11.24 -12.22
N VAL A 68 3.55 10.83 -10.94
CA VAL A 68 2.98 9.56 -10.51
C VAL A 68 1.47 9.56 -10.71
N GLN A 69 0.93 8.51 -11.31
CA GLN A 69 -0.50 8.38 -11.58
C GLN A 69 -1.14 7.09 -11.02
N ASP A 70 -0.33 6.23 -10.41
CA ASP A 70 -0.74 4.94 -9.84
C ASP A 70 -0.02 4.73 -8.50
N LEU A 71 -0.70 4.10 -7.54
CA LEU A 71 -0.12 3.85 -6.21
C LEU A 71 1.13 2.96 -6.28
N SER A 72 1.14 1.98 -7.18
CA SER A 72 2.30 1.10 -7.36
C SER A 72 3.52 1.83 -7.90
N GLU A 73 3.32 2.83 -8.77
CA GLU A 73 4.40 3.70 -9.27
C GLU A 73 5.03 4.52 -8.15
N ALA A 74 4.23 5.01 -7.20
CA ALA A 74 4.73 5.70 -6.02
C ALA A 74 5.58 4.78 -5.14
N VAL A 75 5.05 3.60 -4.85
CA VAL A 75 5.66 2.63 -3.92
C VAL A 75 6.93 2.00 -4.50
N LYS A 76 7.01 1.78 -5.82
CA LYS A 76 8.24 1.32 -6.52
C LYS A 76 9.43 2.26 -6.34
N ARG A 77 9.22 3.51 -5.93
CA ARG A 77 10.29 4.50 -5.67
C ARG A 77 10.82 4.48 -4.25
N PHE A 78 10.21 3.71 -3.36
CA PHE A 78 10.71 3.54 -1.99
C PHE A 78 11.81 2.47 -1.95
N SER A 79 12.87 2.70 -1.18
CA SER A 79 13.92 1.71 -0.95
C SER A 79 13.40 0.55 -0.10
N GLY A 80 13.96 -0.64 -0.28
CA GLY A 80 13.56 -1.86 0.43
C GLY A 80 12.20 -2.40 0.00
N VAL A 81 11.62 -1.91 -1.10
CA VAL A 81 10.30 -2.32 -1.58
C VAL A 81 10.41 -3.10 -2.89
N THR A 82 9.68 -4.20 -2.94
CA THR A 82 9.42 -4.95 -4.17
C THR A 82 7.91 -4.97 -4.41
N VAL A 83 7.48 -4.53 -5.59
CA VAL A 83 6.08 -4.65 -6.03
C VAL A 83 5.99 -5.86 -6.96
N GLN A 84 5.22 -6.86 -6.55
CA GLN A 84 4.84 -7.97 -7.43
C GLN A 84 3.70 -7.49 -8.31
N ASP A 85 3.91 -7.50 -9.62
CA ASP A 85 2.98 -7.00 -10.63
C ASP A 85 2.78 -8.09 -11.69
N TYR A 86 1.55 -8.55 -11.85
CA TYR A 86 1.18 -9.61 -12.79
C TYR A 86 0.90 -9.11 -14.21
N GLY A 87 1.34 -7.91 -14.50
CA GLY A 87 1.33 -7.30 -15.82
C GLY A 87 0.06 -6.55 -16.16
N GLY A 88 0.24 -5.52 -16.99
CA GLY A 88 -0.86 -4.72 -17.54
C GLY A 88 -1.57 -3.79 -16.54
N ILE A 89 -2.63 -3.15 -17.03
CA ILE A 89 -3.42 -2.18 -16.25
C ILE A 89 -4.26 -2.90 -15.19
N GLY A 90 -4.79 -4.09 -15.49
CA GLY A 90 -5.65 -4.89 -14.62
C GLY A 90 -4.91 -5.90 -13.72
N GLY A 91 -3.58 -5.98 -13.78
CA GLY A 91 -2.79 -6.92 -12.99
C GLY A 91 -2.91 -6.71 -11.48
N LEU A 92 -2.87 -7.82 -10.73
CA LEU A 92 -2.75 -7.80 -9.28
C LEU A 92 -1.42 -7.16 -8.88
N LYS A 93 -1.43 -6.25 -7.91
CA LYS A 93 -0.22 -5.57 -7.41
C LYS A 93 -0.13 -5.66 -5.90
N THR A 94 0.92 -6.33 -5.40
CA THR A 94 1.17 -6.47 -3.96
C THR A 94 2.53 -5.92 -3.58
N VAL A 95 2.68 -5.51 -2.31
CA VAL A 95 3.89 -4.85 -1.79
C VAL A 95 4.59 -5.75 -0.80
N SER A 96 5.85 -6.03 -1.04
CA SER A 96 6.76 -6.71 -0.10
C SER A 96 7.85 -5.76 0.37
N VAL A 97 8.11 -5.76 1.67
CA VAL A 97 9.14 -4.93 2.29
C VAL A 97 10.30 -5.82 2.71
N ARG A 98 11.53 -5.48 2.27
CA ARG A 98 12.79 -6.18 2.59
C ARG A 98 12.67 -7.71 2.44
N SER A 99 12.07 -8.17 1.36
CA SER A 99 11.88 -9.59 1.02
C SER A 99 11.15 -10.47 2.06
N LEU A 100 10.51 -9.87 3.06
CA LEU A 100 9.70 -10.61 4.04
C LEU A 100 8.41 -11.15 3.44
N GLY A 101 7.98 -10.58 2.31
CA GLY A 101 6.76 -10.96 1.58
C GLY A 101 5.58 -10.05 1.90
N ALA A 102 4.61 -10.00 0.97
CA ALA A 102 3.45 -9.12 1.07
C ALA A 102 2.55 -9.42 2.29
N LYS A 103 2.55 -10.65 2.78
CA LYS A 103 1.81 -11.07 3.98
C LYS A 103 2.36 -10.47 5.29
N HIS A 104 3.58 -9.93 5.28
CA HIS A 104 4.22 -9.25 6.41
C HIS A 104 4.09 -7.71 6.34
N THR A 105 3.49 -7.19 5.27
CA THR A 105 3.31 -5.75 5.06
C THR A 105 1.86 -5.36 5.35
N ALA A 106 1.64 -4.53 6.37
CA ALA A 106 0.32 -3.95 6.60
C ALA A 106 0.04 -2.84 5.58
N VAL A 107 -1.21 -2.75 5.13
CA VAL A 107 -1.70 -1.59 4.38
C VAL A 107 -2.76 -0.89 5.24
N SER A 108 -2.56 0.39 5.50
CA SER A 108 -3.49 1.22 6.25
C SER A 108 -4.13 2.25 5.33
N TYR A 109 -5.44 2.44 5.45
CA TYR A 109 -6.21 3.45 4.75
C TYR A 109 -6.87 4.37 5.76
N ASP A 110 -6.41 5.64 5.83
CA ASP A 110 -6.78 6.63 6.85
C ASP A 110 -6.67 6.12 8.31
N GLY A 111 -5.53 5.47 8.64
CA GLY A 111 -5.22 5.01 9.98
C GLY A 111 -5.83 3.64 10.36
N VAL A 112 -6.74 3.08 9.56
CA VAL A 112 -7.33 1.77 9.81
C VAL A 112 -6.78 0.76 8.81
N THR A 113 -6.29 -0.38 9.31
CA THR A 113 -5.71 -1.42 8.45
C THR A 113 -6.77 -2.06 7.53
N VAL A 114 -6.38 -2.22 6.26
CA VAL A 114 -7.09 -3.04 5.28
C VAL A 114 -6.51 -4.45 5.35
N THR A 115 -7.38 -5.44 5.45
CA THR A 115 -6.98 -6.84 5.59
C THR A 115 -7.71 -7.71 4.60
N ASP A 116 -7.05 -8.77 4.18
CA ASP A 116 -7.63 -9.91 3.49
C ASP A 116 -7.30 -11.18 4.29
N ALA A 117 -8.28 -11.71 4.99
CA ALA A 117 -8.09 -12.90 5.83
C ALA A 117 -7.91 -14.18 5.02
N GLN A 118 -8.37 -14.20 3.77
CA GLN A 118 -8.24 -15.33 2.86
C GLN A 118 -6.80 -15.47 2.38
N SER A 119 -6.26 -14.45 1.71
CA SER A 119 -4.93 -14.49 1.08
C SER A 119 -3.81 -13.92 1.97
N GLY A 120 -4.15 -13.02 2.90
CA GLY A 120 -3.19 -12.26 3.71
C GLY A 120 -2.46 -11.15 2.95
N GLN A 121 -2.85 -10.87 1.71
CA GLN A 121 -2.23 -9.85 0.86
C GLN A 121 -3.26 -8.81 0.44
N VAL A 122 -2.83 -7.57 0.30
CA VAL A 122 -3.68 -6.47 -0.14
C VAL A 122 -3.28 -6.05 -1.54
N ASP A 123 -4.25 -6.11 -2.47
CA ASP A 123 -4.10 -5.53 -3.80
C ASP A 123 -4.14 -4.01 -3.69
N ILE A 124 -2.99 -3.35 -3.89
CA ILE A 124 -2.91 -1.90 -3.81
C ILE A 124 -3.50 -1.19 -5.04
N SER A 125 -3.75 -1.90 -6.14
CA SER A 125 -4.36 -1.33 -7.35
C SER A 125 -5.81 -0.87 -7.13
N ARG A 126 -6.47 -1.36 -6.08
CA ARG A 126 -7.84 -0.96 -5.74
C ARG A 126 -7.98 0.45 -5.16
N PHE A 127 -6.88 1.11 -4.78
CA PHE A 127 -6.92 2.47 -4.22
C PHE A 127 -6.59 3.50 -5.30
N SER A 128 -7.43 4.52 -5.44
CA SER A 128 -7.20 5.62 -6.38
C SER A 128 -6.21 6.63 -5.82
N LEU A 129 -5.15 6.92 -6.56
CA LEU A 129 -4.17 7.93 -6.17
C LEU A 129 -4.75 9.36 -6.20
N ASP A 130 -5.77 9.59 -7.01
CA ASP A 130 -6.38 10.93 -7.19
C ASP A 130 -7.08 11.46 -5.92
N ASN A 131 -7.39 10.58 -4.97
CA ASN A 131 -7.92 10.95 -3.65
C ASN A 131 -6.88 10.91 -2.51
N VAL A 132 -5.62 10.62 -2.83
CA VAL A 132 -4.54 10.47 -1.82
C VAL A 132 -3.80 11.78 -1.61
N ASP A 133 -3.59 12.15 -0.35
CA ASP A 133 -2.77 13.29 0.08
C ASP A 133 -1.34 12.88 0.42
N MET A 134 -1.18 11.69 1.00
CA MET A 134 0.11 11.20 1.46
C MET A 134 0.18 9.68 1.44
N ILE A 135 1.32 9.18 1.00
CA ILE A 135 1.73 7.79 1.14
C ILE A 135 2.95 7.75 2.03
N SER A 136 2.97 6.88 3.01
CA SER A 136 4.15 6.67 3.84
C SER A 136 4.41 5.19 4.06
N LEU A 137 5.68 4.81 4.08
CA LEU A 137 6.15 3.48 4.39
C LEU A 137 7.04 3.54 5.63
N SER A 138 6.59 2.92 6.72
CA SER A 138 7.42 2.69 7.91
C SER A 138 7.95 1.26 7.90
N ILE A 139 9.22 1.07 8.24
CA ILE A 139 9.89 -0.23 8.32
C ILE A 139 10.29 -0.47 9.78
N GLY A 140 9.84 -1.58 10.37
CA GLY A 140 9.97 -1.82 11.79
C GLY A 140 8.81 -1.24 12.60
N GLN A 141 9.09 -0.68 13.78
CA GLN A 141 8.09 -0.07 14.64
C GLN A 141 8.09 1.45 14.45
N ALA A 142 6.98 2.00 13.95
CA ALA A 142 6.82 3.45 13.81
C ALA A 142 6.88 4.15 15.18
N ASP A 143 7.38 5.39 15.21
CA ASP A 143 7.44 6.23 16.42
C ASP A 143 6.08 6.78 16.84
N ASP A 144 5.09 6.73 15.95
CA ASP A 144 3.72 6.99 16.34
C ASP A 144 3.21 5.84 17.22
N ILE A 145 3.19 6.05 18.53
CA ILE A 145 2.66 5.08 19.50
C ILE A 145 1.15 5.17 19.69
N PHE A 146 0.50 6.20 19.11
CA PHE A 146 -0.95 6.38 19.16
C PHE A 146 -1.61 5.86 17.87
N GLN A 147 -1.43 4.56 17.62
CA GLN A 147 -1.94 3.86 16.44
C GLN A 147 -2.63 2.56 16.85
N THR A 148 -3.40 1.94 15.94
CA THR A 148 -4.08 0.68 16.21
C THR A 148 -3.08 -0.45 16.51
N ALA A 149 -3.46 -1.42 17.36
CA ALA A 149 -2.59 -2.52 17.79
C ALA A 149 -2.15 -3.39 16.58
N ARG A 150 -2.94 -3.47 15.51
CA ARG A 150 -2.56 -4.14 14.25
C ARG A 150 -1.32 -3.59 13.57
N MET A 151 -1.08 -2.28 13.68
CA MET A 151 0.11 -1.67 13.09
C MET A 151 1.41 -2.15 13.75
N TYR A 152 1.33 -2.59 15.01
CA TYR A 152 2.46 -3.19 15.72
C TYR A 152 2.79 -4.61 15.24
N ALA A 153 1.82 -5.32 14.65
CA ALA A 153 1.96 -6.74 14.29
C ALA A 153 2.75 -6.99 12.97
N SER A 154 3.00 -5.96 12.16
CA SER A 154 3.60 -6.10 10.82
C SER A 154 5.07 -5.73 10.78
N ALA A 155 5.80 -6.25 9.80
CA ALA A 155 7.22 -5.95 9.55
C ALA A 155 7.44 -4.54 8.99
N GLY A 156 6.49 -4.06 8.22
CA GLY A 156 6.42 -2.73 7.67
C GLY A 156 4.96 -2.35 7.42
N ALA A 157 4.69 -1.06 7.36
CA ALA A 157 3.35 -0.54 7.17
C ALA A 157 3.32 0.53 6.07
N LEU A 158 2.57 0.24 5.00
CA LEU A 158 2.22 1.19 3.97
C LEU A 158 0.95 1.93 4.40
N SER A 159 1.07 3.20 4.71
CA SER A 159 -0.05 4.04 5.11
C SER A 159 -0.45 4.96 3.97
N ILE A 160 -1.73 4.89 3.59
CA ILE A 160 -2.36 5.70 2.56
C ILE A 160 -3.31 6.65 3.27
N LYS A 161 -3.06 7.95 3.15
CA LYS A 161 -3.90 8.99 3.75
C LYS A 161 -4.62 9.75 2.65
N THR A 162 -5.95 9.80 2.73
CA THR A 162 -6.77 10.52 1.76
C THR A 162 -6.78 12.03 2.05
N ALA A 163 -7.07 12.81 1.01
CA ALA A 163 -7.15 14.27 1.12
C ALA A 163 -8.39 14.67 1.92
N ALA A 164 -8.19 15.33 3.06
CA ALA A 164 -9.27 15.98 3.78
C ALA A 164 -9.63 17.31 3.10
N PRO A 165 -10.93 17.70 3.06
CA PRO A 165 -11.35 18.93 2.45
C PRO A 165 -10.75 20.17 3.14
N LEU A 166 -10.16 21.06 2.35
CA LEU A 166 -9.67 22.35 2.79
C LEU A 166 -10.43 23.46 2.04
N PHE A 167 -11.14 24.28 2.78
CA PHE A 167 -11.94 25.37 2.23
C PHE A 167 -11.29 26.74 2.52
N LYS A 168 -11.04 27.51 1.49
CA LYS A 168 -10.58 28.91 1.62
C LYS A 168 -11.80 29.84 1.74
N GLU A 169 -12.18 30.44 0.64
CA GLU A 169 -13.31 31.42 0.58
C GLU A 169 -14.65 30.74 0.30
N LYS A 170 -14.63 29.62 -0.43
CA LYS A 170 -15.84 28.91 -0.86
C LYS A 170 -16.23 27.82 0.14
N SER A 171 -17.51 27.46 0.14
CA SER A 171 -18.04 26.34 0.92
C SER A 171 -17.92 24.98 0.20
N TYR A 172 -17.45 24.96 -1.04
CA TYR A 172 -17.29 23.73 -1.82
C TYR A 172 -16.06 23.79 -2.72
N ASN A 173 -15.51 22.62 -3.04
CA ASN A 173 -14.50 22.40 -4.06
C ASN A 173 -14.99 21.31 -5.01
N ALA A 174 -14.62 21.41 -6.27
CA ALA A 174 -14.88 20.38 -7.28
C ALA A 174 -13.60 20.06 -8.05
N TYR A 175 -13.37 18.78 -8.29
CA TYR A 175 -12.25 18.27 -9.06
C TYR A 175 -12.74 17.26 -10.08
N VAL A 176 -12.32 17.43 -11.33
CA VAL A 176 -12.58 16.48 -12.42
C VAL A 176 -11.28 16.18 -13.10
N LYS A 177 -11.02 14.91 -13.40
CA LYS A 177 -9.87 14.47 -14.19
C LYS A 177 -10.31 13.47 -15.24
N LEU A 178 -9.79 13.61 -16.44
CA LEU A 178 -9.89 12.64 -17.51
C LEU A 178 -8.49 12.13 -17.82
N LYS A 179 -8.32 10.82 -17.82
CA LYS A 179 -7.07 10.14 -18.19
C LYS A 179 -7.35 9.14 -19.28
N GLY A 180 -6.53 9.15 -20.32
CA GLY A 180 -6.58 8.21 -21.43
C GLY A 180 -5.18 7.80 -21.82
N GLY A 181 -5.05 6.70 -22.58
CA GLY A 181 -3.73 6.22 -22.97
C GLY A 181 -3.72 4.95 -23.79
N SER A 182 -2.53 4.39 -23.96
CA SER A 182 -2.30 3.12 -24.63
C SER A 182 -3.18 2.01 -24.07
N PHE A 183 -3.41 0.99 -24.86
CA PHE A 183 -4.17 -0.22 -24.51
C PHE A 183 -5.64 0.05 -24.16
N GLY A 184 -6.20 1.11 -24.75
CA GLY A 184 -7.59 1.50 -24.57
C GLY A 184 -7.91 2.03 -23.17
N LEU A 185 -6.92 2.57 -22.46
CA LEU A 185 -7.11 3.16 -21.14
C LEU A 185 -8.04 4.38 -21.21
N PHE A 186 -9.10 4.37 -20.42
CA PHE A 186 -9.97 5.51 -20.15
C PHE A 186 -10.37 5.53 -18.69
N ASN A 187 -10.11 6.65 -17.99
CA ASN A 187 -10.33 6.75 -16.54
C ASN A 187 -10.80 8.18 -16.17
N PRO A 188 -12.11 8.44 -16.15
CA PRO A 188 -12.68 9.64 -15.56
C PRO A 188 -12.69 9.54 -14.03
N VAL A 189 -12.38 10.67 -13.38
CA VAL A 189 -12.37 10.84 -11.93
C VAL A 189 -13.12 12.10 -11.57
N VAL A 190 -13.97 12.04 -10.56
CA VAL A 190 -14.69 13.19 -10.01
C VAL A 190 -14.54 13.21 -8.49
N ARG A 191 -14.23 14.36 -7.92
CA ARG A 191 -14.27 14.61 -6.49
C ARG A 191 -15.04 15.89 -6.20
N TYR A 192 -15.96 15.82 -5.25
CA TYR A 192 -16.73 16.94 -4.76
C TYR A 192 -16.59 17.02 -3.24
N GLU A 193 -16.37 18.23 -2.74
CA GLU A 193 -16.19 18.53 -1.33
C GLU A 193 -17.14 19.64 -0.93
N GLN A 194 -17.80 19.49 0.23
CA GLN A 194 -18.75 20.43 0.76
C GLN A 194 -18.50 20.72 2.23
N ARG A 195 -18.44 21.99 2.59
CA ARG A 195 -18.52 22.45 3.98
C ARG A 195 -19.99 22.44 4.42
N ILE A 196 -20.27 21.81 5.54
CA ILE A 196 -21.60 21.69 6.11
C ILE A 196 -21.59 22.42 7.46
N GLY A 197 -21.90 23.72 7.45
CA GLY A 197 -21.75 24.58 8.61
C GLY A 197 -20.29 24.78 9.05
N ASN A 198 -20.08 25.05 10.35
CA ASN A 198 -18.75 25.39 10.87
C ASN A 198 -17.96 24.17 11.38
N ARG A 199 -18.62 23.03 11.58
CA ARG A 199 -18.02 21.86 12.24
C ARG A 199 -17.92 20.62 11.37
N TRP A 200 -18.64 20.58 10.25
CA TRP A 200 -18.73 19.42 9.40
C TRP A 200 -18.29 19.72 7.99
N SER A 201 -17.71 18.73 7.37
CA SER A 201 -17.50 18.70 5.92
C SER A 201 -17.69 17.29 5.39
N ALA A 202 -17.99 17.19 4.11
CA ALA A 202 -18.12 15.93 3.42
C ALA A 202 -17.35 15.95 2.12
N SER A 203 -16.89 14.79 1.68
CA SER A 203 -16.33 14.60 0.34
C SER A 203 -16.92 13.36 -0.31
N LEU A 204 -17.10 13.43 -1.63
CA LEU A 204 -17.48 12.32 -2.50
C LEU A 204 -16.41 12.18 -3.57
N HIS A 205 -15.96 10.96 -3.80
CA HIS A 205 -14.99 10.61 -4.84
C HIS A 205 -15.54 9.45 -5.66
N ALA A 206 -15.48 9.59 -6.98
CA ALA A 206 -15.84 8.54 -7.93
C ALA A 206 -14.72 8.41 -8.97
N ASP A 207 -14.29 7.19 -9.22
CA ASP A 207 -13.24 6.82 -10.14
C ASP A 207 -13.72 5.60 -10.93
N TRP A 208 -13.86 5.74 -12.23
CA TRP A 208 -14.19 4.64 -13.13
C TRP A 208 -13.02 4.40 -14.08
N LEU A 209 -12.55 3.17 -14.18
CA LEU A 209 -11.46 2.78 -15.05
C LEU A 209 -11.93 1.71 -16.01
N SER A 210 -11.62 1.90 -17.29
CA SER A 210 -11.81 0.89 -18.32
C SER A 210 -10.54 0.82 -19.19
N ALA A 211 -10.09 -0.38 -19.48
CA ALA A 211 -8.99 -0.61 -20.40
C ALA A 211 -9.20 -1.95 -21.14
N LYS A 212 -8.85 -2.00 -22.42
CA LYS A 212 -8.78 -3.26 -23.15
C LYS A 212 -7.61 -4.11 -22.68
N GLY A 213 -6.51 -3.44 -22.31
CA GLY A 213 -5.33 -4.08 -21.74
C GLY A 213 -4.49 -4.89 -22.71
N ASP A 214 -4.92 -5.03 -23.97
CA ASP A 214 -4.20 -5.77 -24.99
C ASP A 214 -2.90 -5.04 -25.37
N TYR A 215 -1.76 -5.70 -25.22
CA TYR A 215 -0.46 -5.13 -25.57
C TYR A 215 0.43 -6.16 -26.28
N PRO A 216 1.32 -5.71 -27.20
CA PRO A 216 2.27 -6.58 -27.85
C PRO A 216 3.34 -7.05 -26.86
N PHE A 217 3.82 -8.28 -27.05
CA PHE A 217 4.97 -8.83 -26.34
C PHE A 217 5.72 -9.83 -27.22
N THR A 218 7.00 -10.02 -26.96
CA THR A 218 7.83 -11.00 -27.65
C THR A 218 7.72 -12.35 -26.92
N LEU A 219 7.24 -13.38 -27.61
CA LEU A 219 7.19 -14.74 -27.13
C LEU A 219 8.42 -15.51 -27.60
N ILE A 220 9.16 -16.07 -26.63
CA ILE A 220 10.32 -16.93 -26.90
C ILE A 220 9.95 -18.37 -26.58
N ASN A 221 9.90 -19.23 -27.57
CA ASN A 221 9.62 -20.65 -27.43
C ASN A 221 10.79 -21.47 -27.99
N GLY A 222 11.77 -21.76 -27.17
CA GLY A 222 13.03 -22.39 -27.58
C GLY A 222 13.82 -21.47 -28.52
N LYS A 223 13.92 -21.83 -29.80
CA LYS A 223 14.61 -21.02 -30.87
C LYS A 223 13.64 -20.12 -31.65
N GLU A 224 12.37 -20.30 -31.47
CA GLU A 224 11.34 -19.52 -32.16
C GLU A 224 11.03 -18.24 -31.38
N VAL A 225 11.06 -17.12 -32.04
CA VAL A 225 10.77 -15.79 -31.52
C VAL A 225 9.63 -15.21 -32.33
N THR A 226 8.48 -14.96 -31.68
CA THR A 226 7.29 -14.41 -32.35
C THR A 226 6.79 -13.18 -31.60
N GLU A 227 6.20 -12.23 -32.31
CA GLU A 227 5.49 -11.10 -31.77
C GLU A 227 4.02 -11.49 -31.57
N GLU A 228 3.57 -11.46 -30.34
CA GLU A 228 2.23 -11.86 -29.93
C GLU A 228 1.49 -10.70 -29.26
N THR A 229 0.18 -10.83 -29.11
CA THR A 229 -0.63 -9.87 -28.37
C THR A 229 -1.17 -10.51 -27.11
N ARG A 230 -0.91 -9.87 -25.97
CA ARG A 230 -1.43 -10.25 -24.66
C ARG A 230 -2.94 -10.02 -24.62
N LYS A 231 -3.73 -11.07 -24.79
CA LYS A 231 -5.21 -11.03 -24.80
C LYS A 231 -5.77 -11.39 -23.41
N ASN A 232 -7.07 -11.12 -23.23
CA ASN A 232 -7.78 -11.37 -21.95
C ASN A 232 -7.13 -10.64 -20.76
N SER A 233 -6.67 -9.41 -20.99
CA SER A 233 -6.06 -8.52 -20.00
C SER A 233 -6.88 -7.25 -19.77
N ASP A 234 -8.13 -7.26 -20.23
CA ASP A 234 -9.08 -6.18 -20.03
C ASP A 234 -9.47 -6.01 -18.56
N VAL A 235 -9.80 -4.78 -18.20
CA VAL A 235 -10.27 -4.43 -16.87
C VAL A 235 -11.35 -3.35 -16.94
N GLN A 236 -12.36 -3.51 -16.13
CA GLN A 236 -13.31 -2.45 -15.76
C GLN A 236 -13.39 -2.40 -14.26
N SER A 237 -13.33 -1.20 -13.68
CA SER A 237 -13.51 -1.02 -12.24
C SER A 237 -14.20 0.29 -11.91
N LEU A 238 -14.98 0.28 -10.83
CA LEU A 238 -15.62 1.44 -10.25
C LEU A 238 -15.20 1.56 -8.79
N ARG A 239 -14.77 2.74 -8.38
CA ARG A 239 -14.49 3.10 -6.99
C ARG A 239 -15.37 4.26 -6.59
N LEU A 240 -16.08 4.10 -5.49
CA LEU A 240 -16.88 5.16 -4.89
C LEU A 240 -16.45 5.31 -3.44
N GLU A 241 -16.23 6.54 -3.04
CA GLU A 241 -15.83 6.86 -1.67
C GLU A 241 -16.58 8.08 -1.17
N GLY A 242 -17.19 7.95 0.00
CA GLY A 242 -17.85 9.04 0.71
C GLY A 242 -17.20 9.23 2.07
N ASN A 243 -16.86 10.46 2.41
CA ASN A 243 -16.26 10.78 3.70
C ASN A 243 -17.06 11.92 4.37
N VAL A 244 -17.14 11.84 5.69
CA VAL A 244 -17.70 12.90 6.54
C VAL A 244 -16.68 13.21 7.63
N TYR A 245 -16.36 14.47 7.80
CA TYR A 245 -15.42 14.96 8.80
C TYR A 245 -16.14 15.89 9.77
N GLY A 246 -16.04 15.62 11.04
CA GLY A 246 -16.61 16.42 12.12
C GLY A 246 -15.54 16.89 13.08
N HIS A 247 -15.68 18.11 13.59
CA HIS A 247 -14.82 18.71 14.61
C HIS A 247 -15.68 19.16 15.78
N PHE A 248 -15.33 18.72 16.99
CA PHE A 248 -16.12 18.99 18.21
C PHE A 248 -15.25 19.61 19.29
N GLY A 249 -15.72 20.68 19.89
CA GLY A 249 -15.10 21.30 21.06
C GLY A 249 -13.59 21.51 20.95
N GLN A 250 -12.88 21.25 22.04
CA GLN A 250 -11.43 21.37 22.15
C GLN A 250 -10.75 20.08 21.64
N GLY A 251 -10.61 19.92 20.32
CA GLY A 251 -9.77 18.86 19.72
C GLY A 251 -10.47 17.55 19.35
N GLY A 252 -11.78 17.43 19.57
CA GLY A 252 -12.53 16.23 19.14
C GLY A 252 -12.69 16.15 17.63
N LYS A 253 -12.38 15.01 17.03
CA LYS A 253 -12.51 14.74 15.59
C LYS A 253 -13.29 13.44 15.38
N LEU A 254 -14.17 13.45 14.40
CA LEU A 254 -14.91 12.27 13.95
C LEU A 254 -14.80 12.18 12.43
N ASN A 255 -14.27 11.07 11.94
CA ASN A 255 -14.16 10.80 10.51
C ASN A 255 -14.94 9.53 10.19
N GLY A 256 -15.95 9.66 9.35
CA GLY A 256 -16.72 8.55 8.80
C GLY A 256 -16.37 8.33 7.34
N LYS A 257 -16.20 7.08 6.93
CA LYS A 257 -15.89 6.70 5.54
C LYS A 257 -16.78 5.56 5.10
N VAL A 258 -17.26 5.64 3.85
CA VAL A 258 -17.87 4.55 3.10
C VAL A 258 -17.06 4.37 1.82
N TYR A 259 -16.67 3.16 1.53
CA TYR A 259 -15.90 2.79 0.35
C TYR A 259 -16.56 1.61 -0.36
N TYR A 260 -16.67 1.74 -1.67
CA TYR A 260 -17.16 0.68 -2.57
C TYR A 260 -16.20 0.52 -3.74
N TYR A 261 -15.84 -0.70 -4.02
CA TYR A 261 -15.04 -1.10 -5.17
C TYR A 261 -15.68 -2.28 -5.85
N ASP A 262 -15.84 -2.17 -7.15
CA ASP A 262 -16.29 -3.25 -8.02
C ASP A 262 -15.36 -3.37 -9.21
N SER A 263 -14.97 -4.58 -9.57
CA SER A 263 -14.13 -4.79 -10.75
C SER A 263 -14.41 -6.12 -11.43
N GLU A 264 -14.28 -6.10 -12.74
CA GLU A 264 -14.21 -7.26 -13.60
C GLU A 264 -12.91 -7.18 -14.41
N ARG A 265 -12.14 -8.27 -14.43
CA ARG A 265 -10.90 -8.33 -15.19
C ARG A 265 -10.65 -9.70 -15.79
N GLY A 266 -10.06 -9.71 -16.98
CA GLY A 266 -9.50 -10.89 -17.59
C GLY A 266 -8.21 -11.31 -16.90
N LEU A 267 -7.92 -12.60 -16.90
CA LEU A 267 -6.67 -13.18 -16.41
C LEU A 267 -5.97 -13.83 -17.60
N PRO A 268 -4.96 -13.18 -18.18
CA PRO A 268 -4.31 -13.68 -19.40
C PRO A 268 -3.47 -14.95 -19.15
N GLY A 269 -3.20 -15.31 -17.88
CA GLY A 269 -2.39 -16.46 -17.53
C GLY A 269 -0.89 -16.28 -17.85
N SER A 270 -0.10 -17.32 -17.66
CA SER A 270 1.31 -17.38 -18.03
C SER A 270 1.46 -17.52 -19.56
N VAL A 271 2.53 -16.95 -20.14
CA VAL A 271 2.83 -17.12 -21.58
C VAL A 271 3.58 -18.42 -21.87
N ILE A 272 3.93 -19.21 -20.88
CA ILE A 272 4.41 -20.59 -21.11
C ILE A 272 3.26 -21.39 -21.72
N LEU A 273 3.46 -22.03 -22.86
CA LEU A 273 2.38 -22.63 -23.65
C LEU A 273 1.24 -21.62 -23.92
N TYR A 274 1.61 -20.46 -24.45
CA TYR A 274 0.71 -19.31 -24.64
C TYR A 274 -0.61 -19.71 -25.31
N ASN A 275 -1.71 -19.35 -24.65
CA ASN A 275 -3.06 -19.59 -25.11
C ASN A 275 -3.77 -18.25 -25.36
N SER A 276 -3.83 -17.83 -26.62
CA SER A 276 -4.54 -16.60 -27.03
C SER A 276 -6.06 -16.64 -26.80
N ASN A 277 -6.61 -17.82 -26.46
CA ASN A 277 -8.02 -18.03 -26.17
C ASN A 277 -8.30 -18.22 -24.67
N ALA A 278 -7.39 -17.77 -23.79
CA ALA A 278 -7.63 -17.79 -22.35
C ALA A 278 -8.98 -17.10 -22.00
N ARG A 279 -9.78 -17.74 -21.13
CA ARG A 279 -11.11 -17.27 -20.73
C ARG A 279 -11.26 -17.19 -19.21
N GLU A 280 -10.15 -17.13 -18.52
CA GLU A 280 -10.12 -16.95 -17.09
C GLU A 280 -10.47 -15.51 -16.74
N ARG A 281 -11.40 -15.32 -15.81
CA ARG A 281 -11.83 -13.99 -15.35
C ARG A 281 -12.02 -13.95 -13.85
N VAL A 282 -11.84 -12.77 -13.29
CA VAL A 282 -12.12 -12.51 -11.87
C VAL A 282 -13.02 -11.29 -11.73
N TRP A 283 -13.98 -11.40 -10.82
CA TRP A 283 -14.84 -10.31 -10.35
C TRP A 283 -14.56 -10.11 -8.87
N ASP A 284 -14.24 -8.90 -8.48
CA ASP A 284 -14.03 -8.51 -7.10
C ASP A 284 -15.01 -7.41 -6.72
N ASN A 285 -15.71 -7.60 -5.60
CA ASN A 285 -16.55 -6.58 -5.00
C ASN A 285 -16.12 -6.38 -3.55
N ASN A 286 -15.81 -5.15 -3.18
CA ASN A 286 -15.41 -4.81 -1.82
C ASN A 286 -16.19 -3.60 -1.33
N PHE A 287 -16.81 -3.74 -0.17
CA PHE A 287 -17.49 -2.67 0.52
C PHE A 287 -16.95 -2.58 1.94
N PHE A 288 -16.55 -1.39 2.37
CA PHE A 288 -16.30 -1.18 3.79
C PHE A 288 -16.83 0.17 4.26
N THR A 289 -17.18 0.20 5.52
CA THR A 289 -17.44 1.43 6.27
C THR A 289 -16.52 1.47 7.47
N GLN A 290 -15.98 2.63 7.77
CA GLN A 290 -15.17 2.86 8.95
C GLN A 290 -15.52 4.17 9.63
N LEU A 291 -15.38 4.18 10.94
CA LEU A 291 -15.54 5.34 11.79
C LEU A 291 -14.28 5.49 12.64
N HIS A 292 -13.71 6.67 12.63
CA HIS A 292 -12.58 7.04 13.48
C HIS A 292 -12.98 8.23 14.33
N TYR A 293 -12.82 8.06 15.65
CA TYR A 293 -13.02 9.12 16.63
C TYR A 293 -11.72 9.35 17.37
N GLU A 294 -11.32 10.61 17.51
CA GLU A 294 -10.18 11.06 18.32
C GLU A 294 -10.61 12.25 19.16
N ASN A 295 -10.20 12.26 20.42
CA ASN A 295 -10.41 13.39 21.31
C ASN A 295 -9.24 13.57 22.29
N GLU A 296 -8.99 14.79 22.66
CA GLU A 296 -8.04 15.17 23.71
C GLU A 296 -8.82 15.56 24.97
N TRP A 297 -8.74 14.67 25.98
CA TRP A 297 -9.33 14.91 27.28
C TRP A 297 -8.25 15.40 28.23
N PHE A 298 -8.40 16.59 28.77
CA PHE A 298 -7.35 17.22 29.54
C PHE A 298 -6.05 17.34 28.71
N ASP A 299 -5.24 18.31 28.91
CA ASP A 299 -4.03 18.61 28.09
C ASP A 299 -3.00 17.46 27.97
N ARG A 300 -3.26 16.27 28.54
CA ARG A 300 -2.31 15.16 28.66
C ARG A 300 -2.86 13.79 28.28
N LEU A 301 -4.14 13.68 28.02
CA LEU A 301 -4.80 12.41 27.76
C LEU A 301 -5.55 12.47 26.41
N LYS A 302 -5.10 11.66 25.45
CA LYS A 302 -5.80 11.47 24.17
C LYS A 302 -6.45 10.11 24.12
N PHE A 303 -7.62 10.08 23.54
CA PHE A 303 -8.38 8.86 23.29
C PHE A 303 -8.68 8.74 21.80
N GLN A 304 -8.57 7.53 21.25
CA GLN A 304 -9.05 7.20 19.92
C GLN A 304 -9.89 5.92 19.93
N ALA A 305 -10.84 5.85 19.04
CA ALA A 305 -11.61 4.65 18.78
C ALA A 305 -11.87 4.48 17.30
N ASN A 306 -11.82 3.25 16.83
CA ASN A 306 -12.13 2.90 15.45
C ASN A 306 -13.18 1.78 15.43
N ALA A 307 -14.09 1.86 14.46
CA ALA A 307 -14.99 0.78 14.11
C ALA A 307 -14.97 0.58 12.60
N LYS A 308 -14.95 -0.66 12.13
CA LYS A 308 -14.96 -0.98 10.72
C LYS A 308 -15.78 -2.24 10.46
N TYR A 309 -16.59 -2.20 9.42
CA TYR A 309 -17.14 -3.39 8.78
C TYR A 309 -16.59 -3.47 7.36
N ASN A 310 -16.12 -4.65 6.96
CA ASN A 310 -15.66 -4.92 5.61
C ASN A 310 -16.32 -6.18 5.06
N TYR A 311 -16.91 -6.06 3.89
CA TYR A 311 -17.41 -7.15 3.06
C TYR A 311 -16.53 -7.26 1.82
N SER A 312 -16.11 -8.46 1.47
CA SER A 312 -15.37 -8.74 0.24
C SER A 312 -15.95 -9.99 -0.43
N PHE A 313 -16.25 -9.87 -1.69
CA PHE A 313 -16.69 -10.97 -2.55
C PHE A 313 -15.72 -11.09 -3.72
N SER A 314 -15.30 -12.31 -4.02
CA SER A 314 -14.49 -12.62 -5.19
C SER A 314 -15.08 -13.82 -5.92
N LYS A 315 -15.19 -13.70 -7.23
CA LYS A 315 -15.60 -14.77 -8.14
C LYS A 315 -14.50 -14.98 -9.16
N TYR A 316 -13.93 -16.18 -9.18
CA TYR A 316 -13.07 -16.66 -10.25
C TYR A 316 -13.87 -17.57 -11.17
N ARG A 317 -13.66 -17.46 -12.49
CA ARG A 317 -14.26 -18.36 -13.48
C ARG A 317 -13.24 -18.71 -14.55
N ASP A 318 -13.09 -19.99 -14.81
CA ASP A 318 -12.37 -20.55 -15.94
C ASP A 318 -13.32 -21.38 -16.81
N ILE A 319 -13.42 -21.06 -18.10
CA ILE A 319 -14.20 -21.81 -19.09
C ILE A 319 -13.23 -22.64 -19.89
N SER A 320 -13.22 -23.95 -19.65
CA SER A 320 -12.30 -24.89 -20.31
C SER A 320 -12.89 -26.30 -20.35
N ASN A 321 -12.62 -27.01 -21.44
CA ASN A 321 -13.03 -28.42 -21.60
C ASN A 321 -12.32 -29.39 -20.63
N LYS A 322 -11.31 -28.92 -19.88
CA LYS A 322 -10.65 -29.69 -18.81
C LYS A 322 -11.58 -29.99 -17.63
N TYR A 323 -12.68 -29.23 -17.49
CA TYR A 323 -13.67 -29.39 -16.44
C TYR A 323 -14.86 -30.20 -16.94
N SER A 324 -15.37 -31.14 -16.15
CA SER A 324 -16.51 -31.99 -16.50
C SER A 324 -17.80 -31.21 -16.85
N GLY A 325 -17.96 -30.02 -16.30
CA GLY A 325 -19.08 -29.10 -16.60
C GLY A 325 -18.73 -27.99 -17.59
N GLY A 326 -17.59 -28.06 -18.31
CA GLY A 326 -17.12 -27.03 -19.24
C GLY A 326 -16.66 -25.73 -18.57
N LYS A 327 -16.76 -25.62 -17.25
CA LYS A 327 -16.32 -24.45 -16.47
C LYS A 327 -16.03 -24.80 -15.01
N GLN A 328 -15.17 -23.99 -14.39
CA GLN A 328 -15.01 -23.90 -12.95
C GLN A 328 -15.42 -22.50 -12.48
N GLU A 329 -16.12 -22.42 -11.37
CA GLU A 329 -16.47 -21.15 -10.70
C GLU A 329 -16.20 -21.26 -9.20
N ASP A 330 -15.29 -20.42 -8.71
CA ASP A 330 -14.93 -20.34 -7.30
C ASP A 330 -15.47 -19.03 -6.73
N LEU A 331 -16.38 -19.14 -5.77
CA LEU A 331 -16.97 -17.98 -5.10
C LEU A 331 -16.47 -17.93 -3.68
N ASN A 332 -15.96 -16.76 -3.27
CA ASN A 332 -15.49 -16.52 -1.93
C ASN A 332 -16.14 -15.26 -1.35
N THR A 333 -16.67 -15.37 -0.15
CA THR A 333 -17.26 -14.24 0.58
C THR A 333 -16.57 -14.10 1.94
N GLN A 334 -16.04 -12.94 2.21
CA GLN A 334 -15.39 -12.61 3.47
C GLN A 334 -16.15 -11.48 4.18
N ASN A 335 -16.24 -11.55 5.49
CA ASN A 335 -16.69 -10.45 6.34
C ASN A 335 -15.69 -10.22 7.45
N GLU A 336 -15.39 -8.96 7.73
CA GLU A 336 -14.63 -8.51 8.89
C GLU A 336 -15.44 -7.52 9.70
N TYR A 337 -15.53 -7.78 10.99
CA TYR A 337 -15.98 -6.83 12.02
C TYR A 337 -14.76 -6.47 12.85
N TYR A 338 -14.44 -5.19 12.91
CA TYR A 338 -13.24 -4.69 13.59
C TYR A 338 -13.59 -3.53 14.49
N GLY A 339 -13.03 -3.54 15.69
CA GLY A 339 -13.06 -2.44 16.65
C GLY A 339 -11.70 -2.24 17.28
N SER A 340 -11.32 -0.99 17.52
CA SER A 340 -10.12 -0.65 18.27
C SER A 340 -10.36 0.51 19.21
N ALA A 341 -9.62 0.54 20.31
CA ALA A 341 -9.56 1.65 21.24
C ALA A 341 -8.12 1.89 21.68
N GLY A 342 -7.73 3.16 21.79
CA GLY A 342 -6.39 3.55 22.19
C GLY A 342 -6.41 4.74 23.12
N ILE A 343 -5.48 4.73 24.09
CA ILE A 343 -5.26 5.82 25.03
C ILE A 343 -3.78 6.21 24.94
N LEU A 344 -3.52 7.52 24.83
CA LEU A 344 -2.20 8.11 24.92
C LEU A 344 -2.16 9.03 26.14
N TYR A 345 -1.26 8.76 27.08
CA TYR A 345 -1.02 9.58 28.25
C TYR A 345 0.38 10.19 28.20
N THR A 346 0.45 11.53 28.25
CA THR A 346 1.70 12.30 28.19
C THR A 346 1.89 13.09 29.48
N PRO A 347 2.44 12.49 30.55
CA PRO A 347 2.60 13.14 31.86
C PRO A 347 3.51 14.36 31.83
N CYS A 348 4.49 14.37 30.94
CA CYS A 348 5.38 15.50 30.69
C CYS A 348 5.76 15.56 29.21
N SER A 349 6.36 16.68 28.79
CA SER A 349 6.71 16.93 27.36
C SER A 349 7.64 15.91 26.71
N TYR A 350 8.31 15.07 27.48
CA TYR A 350 9.30 14.12 26.99
C TYR A 350 8.85 12.67 27.05
N VAL A 351 7.85 12.32 27.86
CA VAL A 351 7.44 10.91 28.08
C VAL A 351 5.99 10.72 27.71
N SER A 352 5.73 9.69 26.95
CA SER A 352 4.37 9.28 26.56
C SER A 352 4.20 7.78 26.78
N PHE A 353 3.01 7.39 27.19
CA PHE A 353 2.58 6.01 27.32
C PHE A 353 1.37 5.78 26.45
N SER A 354 1.29 4.66 25.77
CA SER A 354 0.08 4.29 25.04
C SER A 354 -0.36 2.87 25.37
N LEU A 355 -1.67 2.68 25.36
CA LEU A 355 -2.32 1.37 25.42
C LEU A 355 -3.36 1.32 24.30
N ASN A 356 -3.17 0.40 23.36
CA ASN A 356 -4.04 0.25 22.19
C ASN A 356 -4.53 -1.21 22.14
N THR A 357 -5.84 -1.40 21.98
CA THR A 357 -6.46 -2.73 21.92
C THR A 357 -7.35 -2.83 20.68
N ASP A 358 -7.19 -3.93 19.94
CA ASP A 358 -7.98 -4.24 18.76
C ASP A 358 -8.68 -5.58 18.94
N ILE A 359 -9.92 -5.65 18.47
CA ILE A 359 -10.70 -6.89 18.40
C ILE A 359 -11.22 -7.01 16.95
N ALA A 360 -11.05 -8.18 16.37
CA ALA A 360 -11.57 -8.47 15.04
C ALA A 360 -12.21 -9.85 14.97
N ARG A 361 -13.24 -9.95 14.14
CA ARG A 361 -13.85 -11.22 13.73
C ARG A 361 -13.85 -11.29 12.21
N ASN A 362 -13.15 -12.31 11.66
CA ASN A 362 -13.12 -12.59 10.24
C ASN A 362 -13.84 -13.90 9.92
N THR A 363 -14.58 -13.94 8.82
CA THR A 363 -15.24 -15.14 8.32
C THR A 363 -14.96 -15.34 6.85
N LEU A 364 -14.88 -16.59 6.40
CA LEU A 364 -14.79 -16.96 5.00
C LEU A 364 -15.84 -18.02 4.68
N VAL A 365 -16.59 -17.80 3.61
CA VAL A 365 -17.54 -18.78 3.02
C VAL A 365 -17.21 -18.93 1.55
N ASN A 366 -17.18 -20.14 1.05
CA ASN A 366 -16.99 -20.45 -0.37
C ASN A 366 -18.06 -21.43 -0.86
N ASN A 367 -18.07 -21.70 -2.17
CA ASN A 367 -19.07 -22.57 -2.81
C ASN A 367 -18.59 -24.03 -2.99
N PHE A 368 -17.45 -24.43 -2.44
CA PHE A 368 -16.97 -25.81 -2.55
C PHE A 368 -17.81 -26.74 -1.67
N VAL A 369 -18.03 -27.94 -2.15
CA VAL A 369 -18.78 -28.96 -1.41
C VAL A 369 -18.01 -29.37 -0.15
N ASN A 370 -18.68 -29.32 1.00
CA ASN A 370 -18.10 -29.66 2.32
C ASN A 370 -16.85 -28.84 2.70
N ALA A 371 -16.71 -27.63 2.14
CA ALA A 371 -15.59 -26.79 2.48
C ALA A 371 -15.65 -26.30 3.93
N PRO A 372 -14.49 -26.17 4.60
CA PRO A 372 -14.40 -25.54 5.90
C PRO A 372 -14.89 -24.09 5.86
N THR A 373 -15.71 -23.70 6.84
CA THR A 373 -16.18 -22.34 7.03
C THR A 373 -15.57 -21.75 8.29
N PRO A 374 -14.39 -21.13 8.17
CA PRO A 374 -13.66 -20.62 9.32
C PRO A 374 -14.23 -19.29 9.82
N LYS A 375 -14.21 -19.13 11.15
CA LYS A 375 -14.55 -17.91 11.87
C LYS A 375 -13.41 -17.63 12.85
N ARG A 376 -12.57 -16.63 12.53
CA ARG A 376 -11.40 -16.25 13.33
C ARG A 376 -11.71 -15.07 14.22
N TRP A 377 -11.37 -15.19 15.50
CA TRP A 377 -11.29 -14.08 16.43
C TRP A 377 -9.85 -13.70 16.68
N THR A 378 -9.55 -12.42 16.60
CA THR A 378 -8.22 -11.86 16.84
C THR A 378 -8.34 -10.78 17.92
N SER A 379 -7.55 -10.88 18.98
CA SER A 379 -7.37 -9.85 19.99
C SER A 379 -5.91 -9.45 20.02
N LEU A 380 -5.64 -8.17 19.85
CA LEU A 380 -4.31 -7.57 19.90
C LEU A 380 -4.32 -6.48 20.95
N THR A 381 -3.32 -6.45 21.83
CA THR A 381 -3.14 -5.36 22.80
C THR A 381 -1.68 -4.94 22.80
N ALA A 382 -1.43 -3.69 22.44
CA ALA A 382 -0.11 -3.10 22.41
C ALA A 382 0.04 -2.08 23.56
N PHE A 383 1.06 -2.25 24.37
CA PHE A 383 1.54 -1.24 25.31
C PHE A 383 2.83 -0.65 24.76
N ALA A 384 2.96 0.68 24.78
CA ALA A 384 4.20 1.34 24.37
C ALA A 384 4.55 2.50 25.31
N ILE A 385 5.85 2.71 25.45
CA ILE A 385 6.45 3.86 26.13
C ILE A 385 7.39 4.55 25.16
N GLN A 386 7.35 5.88 25.12
CA GLN A 386 8.21 6.70 24.31
C GLN A 386 8.83 7.82 25.14
N TYR A 387 10.16 7.96 25.02
CA TYR A 387 10.88 9.15 25.43
C TYR A 387 11.25 9.95 24.19
N LYS A 388 10.89 11.23 24.12
CA LYS A 388 11.15 12.08 22.97
C LYS A 388 11.66 13.44 23.37
N SER A 389 12.94 13.68 23.12
CA SER A 389 13.61 14.97 23.33
C SER A 389 14.21 15.47 22.01
N PRO A 390 14.74 16.70 21.92
CA PRO A 390 15.44 17.17 20.74
C PRO A 390 16.66 16.32 20.33
N VAL A 391 17.29 15.66 21.30
CA VAL A 391 18.52 14.88 21.11
C VAL A 391 18.24 13.39 20.96
N LEU A 392 17.29 12.85 21.72
CA LEU A 392 17.04 11.42 21.83
C LEU A 392 15.55 11.12 21.65
N THR A 393 15.22 10.18 20.78
CA THR A 393 13.92 9.51 20.72
C THR A 393 14.17 8.04 21.03
N ALA A 394 13.47 7.48 22.01
CA ALA A 394 13.53 6.07 22.33
C ALA A 394 12.11 5.54 22.53
N THR A 395 11.76 4.44 21.87
CA THR A 395 10.45 3.82 21.95
C THR A 395 10.59 2.34 22.27
N ALA A 396 9.84 1.86 23.25
CA ALA A 396 9.72 0.44 23.55
C ALA A 396 8.26 0.04 23.53
N SER A 397 7.94 -1.12 22.97
CA SER A 397 6.58 -1.64 22.90
C SER A 397 6.52 -3.14 23.10
N LEU A 398 5.38 -3.61 23.57
CA LEU A 398 5.05 -5.02 23.75
C LEU A 398 3.67 -5.27 23.17
N LEU A 399 3.58 -6.13 22.18
CA LEU A 399 2.33 -6.57 21.58
C LEU A 399 1.93 -7.94 22.10
N SER A 400 0.75 -8.03 22.69
CA SER A 400 0.09 -9.30 23.02
C SER A 400 -0.85 -9.68 21.90
N THR A 401 -0.68 -10.89 21.36
CA THR A 401 -1.52 -11.47 20.30
C THR A 401 -2.25 -12.69 20.84
N TYR A 402 -3.57 -12.74 20.67
CA TYR A 402 -4.39 -13.92 20.92
C TYR A 402 -5.32 -14.17 19.74
N ILE A 403 -5.27 -15.37 19.16
CA ILE A 403 -6.07 -15.76 18.00
C ILE A 403 -6.68 -17.13 18.24
N THR A 404 -7.99 -17.24 17.97
CA THR A 404 -8.74 -18.49 18.04
C THR A 404 -9.66 -18.61 16.83
N ASP A 405 -9.71 -19.82 16.26
CA ASP A 405 -10.55 -20.15 15.12
C ASP A 405 -11.68 -21.10 15.57
N LYS A 406 -12.90 -20.84 15.05
CA LYS A 406 -14.00 -21.81 15.03
C LYS A 406 -14.23 -22.20 13.59
N VAL A 407 -14.38 -23.49 13.32
CA VAL A 407 -14.53 -24.00 11.95
C VAL A 407 -15.74 -24.91 11.91
N GLU A 408 -16.61 -24.66 10.92
CA GLU A 408 -17.69 -25.57 10.55
C GLU A 408 -17.16 -26.42 9.38
N ASN A 409 -17.45 -27.70 9.39
CA ASN A 409 -17.03 -28.67 8.36
C ASN A 409 -15.51 -28.82 8.23
N GLY A 410 -14.79 -29.12 9.32
CA GLY A 410 -13.36 -29.38 9.28
C GLY A 410 -12.66 -29.18 10.61
N ASP A 411 -11.37 -29.48 10.61
CA ASP A 411 -10.53 -29.34 11.79
C ASP A 411 -10.15 -27.87 12.03
N ARG A 412 -10.04 -27.49 13.28
CA ARG A 412 -9.55 -26.15 13.66
C ARG A 412 -8.07 -26.20 14.06
N PRO A 413 -7.29 -25.17 13.76
CA PRO A 413 -5.94 -25.05 14.30
C PRO A 413 -5.99 -24.77 15.82
N ALA A 414 -4.91 -25.08 16.51
CA ALA A 414 -4.76 -24.69 17.92
C ALA A 414 -4.75 -23.17 18.08
N ASP A 415 -5.23 -22.68 19.21
CA ASP A 415 -5.19 -21.26 19.57
C ASP A 415 -3.75 -20.74 19.56
N LYS A 416 -3.54 -19.51 19.12
CA LYS A 416 -2.22 -18.89 19.03
C LYS A 416 -2.10 -17.75 20.02
N LYS A 417 -1.00 -17.76 20.79
CA LYS A 417 -0.66 -16.72 21.78
C LYS A 417 0.80 -16.32 21.60
N ARG A 418 1.08 -15.01 21.61
CA ARG A 418 2.46 -14.52 21.48
C ARG A 418 2.58 -13.14 22.16
N LEU A 419 3.74 -12.91 22.77
CA LEU A 419 4.21 -11.59 23.16
C LEU A 419 5.35 -11.21 22.21
N SER A 420 5.22 -10.08 21.53
CA SER A 420 6.18 -9.58 20.54
C SER A 420 6.73 -8.23 21.00
N PRO A 421 7.98 -8.15 21.47
CA PRO A 421 8.64 -6.92 21.85
C PRO A 421 9.19 -6.18 20.64
N ALA A 422 9.24 -4.83 20.75
CA ALA A 422 10.01 -3.99 19.84
C ALA A 422 10.65 -2.84 20.60
N VAL A 423 11.86 -2.44 20.18
CA VAL A 423 12.60 -1.32 20.73
C VAL A 423 13.24 -0.55 19.60
N SER A 424 13.19 0.76 19.67
CA SER A 424 13.86 1.64 18.72
C SER A 424 14.45 2.85 19.40
N ILE A 425 15.54 3.37 18.86
CA ILE A 425 16.27 4.53 19.37
C ILE A 425 16.76 5.39 18.19
N SER A 426 16.65 6.71 18.32
CA SER A 426 17.23 7.70 17.43
C SER A 426 17.96 8.75 18.24
N TRP A 427 19.25 8.89 18.02
CA TRP A 427 20.14 9.79 18.75
C TRP A 427 20.76 10.84 17.82
N ARG A 428 20.75 12.10 18.24
CA ARG A 428 21.38 13.25 17.57
C ARG A 428 22.67 13.62 18.30
N PRO A 429 23.82 13.11 17.85
CA PRO A 429 25.13 13.35 18.54
C PRO A 429 25.58 14.80 18.45
N PHE A 430 25.22 15.52 17.38
CA PHE A 430 25.66 16.88 17.12
C PHE A 430 24.49 17.86 17.16
N GLN A 431 24.55 18.89 18.00
CA GLN A 431 23.43 19.83 18.17
C GLN A 431 23.23 20.75 16.95
N GLU A 432 24.31 21.10 16.27
CA GLU A 432 24.26 22.01 15.12
C GLU A 432 23.90 21.33 13.80
N GLN A 433 24.09 20.01 13.67
CA GLN A 433 23.81 19.24 12.47
C GLN A 433 22.56 18.44 12.59
N SER A 434 21.80 18.32 11.52
CA SER A 434 20.62 17.44 11.45
C SER A 434 21.01 15.97 11.16
N PHE A 435 22.06 15.49 11.86
CA PHE A 435 22.54 14.12 11.77
C PHE A 435 21.97 13.28 12.91
N ARG A 436 21.40 12.11 12.59
CA ARG A 436 20.86 11.18 13.57
C ARG A 436 21.30 9.77 13.26
N ILE A 437 21.67 9.03 14.29
CA ILE A 437 21.91 7.59 14.26
C ILE A 437 20.69 6.91 14.84
N ARG A 438 20.25 5.80 14.23
CA ARG A 438 19.10 5.01 14.71
C ARG A 438 19.44 3.54 14.78
N ALA A 439 18.83 2.86 15.72
CA ALA A 439 18.88 1.41 15.84
C ALA A 439 17.50 0.90 16.27
N SER A 440 17.11 -0.27 15.78
CA SER A 440 15.85 -0.89 16.19
C SER A 440 15.90 -2.41 16.16
N TYR A 441 15.06 -3.00 17.00
CA TYR A 441 14.75 -4.42 17.10
C TYR A 441 13.24 -4.61 17.09
N LYS A 442 12.74 -5.63 16.37
CA LYS A 442 11.32 -5.99 16.39
C LYS A 442 11.12 -7.49 16.22
N ASP A 443 10.30 -8.09 17.09
CA ASP A 443 9.75 -9.43 16.95
C ASP A 443 8.39 -9.36 16.25
N ILE A 444 8.17 -10.23 15.28
CA ILE A 444 6.95 -10.28 14.46
C ILE A 444 6.40 -11.68 14.47
N PHE A 445 5.08 -11.78 14.58
CA PHE A 445 4.36 -13.03 14.62
C PHE A 445 3.21 -13.01 13.60
N ARG A 446 3.30 -13.87 12.58
CA ARG A 446 2.29 -13.98 11.51
C ARG A 446 1.58 -15.33 11.58
N VAL A 447 0.27 -15.31 11.76
CA VAL A 447 -0.54 -16.53 11.70
C VAL A 447 -0.84 -16.93 10.26
N PRO A 448 -1.02 -18.24 9.99
CA PRO A 448 -1.48 -18.72 8.69
C PRO A 448 -2.80 -18.09 8.27
N THR A 449 -2.93 -17.79 6.98
CA THR A 449 -4.17 -17.26 6.38
C THR A 449 -5.20 -18.37 6.20
N PHE A 450 -6.44 -18.01 5.84
CA PHE A 450 -7.45 -19.03 5.55
C PHE A 450 -7.10 -19.88 4.32
N THR A 451 -6.44 -19.29 3.31
CA THR A 451 -5.91 -20.07 2.18
C THR A 451 -4.82 -21.03 2.63
N ASP A 452 -3.89 -20.60 3.49
CA ASP A 452 -2.83 -21.49 4.00
C ASP A 452 -3.40 -22.71 4.75
N LEU A 453 -4.52 -22.51 5.49
CA LEU A 453 -5.12 -23.55 6.33
C LEU A 453 -6.17 -24.41 5.60
N TYR A 454 -7.00 -23.81 4.74
CA TYR A 454 -8.27 -24.42 4.30
C TYR A 454 -8.45 -24.48 2.79
N TYR A 455 -7.49 -23.96 1.97
CA TYR A 455 -7.66 -24.05 0.51
C TYR A 455 -7.70 -25.51 0.07
N LEU A 456 -8.70 -25.83 -0.72
CA LEU A 456 -9.03 -27.21 -1.10
C LEU A 456 -7.81 -27.98 -1.62
N ARG A 457 -7.48 -29.12 -1.00
CA ARG A 457 -6.34 -30.00 -1.29
C ARG A 457 -4.93 -29.44 -1.00
N MET A 458 -4.79 -28.12 -0.78
CA MET A 458 -3.48 -27.49 -0.53
C MET A 458 -3.31 -27.07 0.93
N GLY A 459 -4.40 -26.70 1.61
CA GLY A 459 -4.40 -26.20 2.96
C GLY A 459 -3.90 -27.22 3.99
N ASN A 460 -3.32 -26.68 5.09
CA ASN A 460 -2.81 -27.51 6.18
C ASN A 460 -3.11 -26.84 7.52
N VAL A 461 -4.05 -27.41 8.28
CA VAL A 461 -4.47 -26.91 9.59
C VAL A 461 -3.39 -26.97 10.67
N ASN A 462 -2.36 -27.80 10.46
CA ASN A 462 -1.25 -27.99 11.41
C ASN A 462 -0.11 -26.97 11.22
N LEU A 463 -0.27 -25.98 10.35
CA LEU A 463 0.74 -24.95 10.13
C LEU A 463 1.03 -24.17 11.41
N LYS A 464 2.32 -24.00 11.67
CA LYS A 464 2.83 -23.11 12.71
C LYS A 464 2.82 -21.69 12.20
N PRO A 465 2.62 -20.68 13.07
CA PRO A 465 2.83 -19.29 12.71
C PRO A 465 4.28 -19.00 12.36
N GLU A 466 4.49 -18.14 11.36
CA GLU A 466 5.81 -17.61 11.06
C GLU A 466 6.28 -16.63 12.15
N LYS A 467 7.57 -16.67 12.43
CA LYS A 467 8.23 -15.72 13.34
C LYS A 467 9.31 -15.00 12.55
N ALA A 468 9.34 -13.69 12.66
CA ALA A 468 10.40 -12.90 12.05
C ALA A 468 11.02 -11.96 13.11
N THR A 469 12.34 -11.88 13.13
CA THR A 469 13.07 -10.89 13.92
C THR A 469 13.76 -9.92 12.98
N GLN A 470 13.62 -8.63 13.28
CA GLN A 470 14.24 -7.56 12.51
C GLN A 470 15.23 -6.79 13.38
N TYR A 471 16.45 -6.59 12.86
CA TYR A 471 17.47 -5.69 13.40
C TYR A 471 17.78 -4.65 12.34
N ASN A 472 17.85 -3.40 12.73
CA ASN A 472 18.19 -2.29 11.87
C ASN A 472 19.14 -1.34 12.57
N ILE A 473 20.14 -0.86 11.83
CA ILE A 473 21.03 0.23 12.22
C ILE A 473 21.17 1.17 11.03
N GLY A 474 21.08 2.46 11.27
CA GLY A 474 21.18 3.42 10.17
C GLY A 474 21.44 4.84 10.64
N PHE A 475 21.56 5.73 9.69
CA PHE A 475 21.64 7.16 9.96
C PHE A 475 20.81 7.96 8.95
N THR A 476 20.45 9.15 9.35
CA THR A 476 19.82 10.17 8.49
C THR A 476 20.56 11.47 8.68
N TRP A 477 20.89 12.11 7.57
CA TRP A 477 21.51 13.43 7.53
C TRP A 477 20.74 14.34 6.59
N ASN A 478 20.41 15.54 7.08
CA ASN A 478 19.72 16.57 6.32
C ASN A 478 20.40 17.89 6.56
N ASP A 479 20.84 18.56 5.50
CA ASP A 479 21.45 19.87 5.65
C ASP A 479 21.33 20.71 4.38
N GLU A 480 21.45 22.02 4.53
CA GLU A 480 21.69 22.97 3.45
C GLU A 480 23.20 23.08 3.27
N ILE A 481 23.75 22.46 2.20
CA ILE A 481 25.20 22.38 2.02
C ILE A 481 25.76 23.70 1.48
N SER A 482 25.04 24.34 0.57
CA SER A 482 25.47 25.55 -0.11
C SER A 482 24.28 26.24 -0.81
N PRO A 483 24.47 27.49 -1.28
CA PRO A 483 23.47 28.14 -2.13
C PRO A 483 23.12 27.34 -3.40
N PHE A 484 24.01 26.43 -3.83
CA PHE A 484 23.81 25.55 -4.99
C PHE A 484 23.08 24.25 -4.66
N ILE A 485 23.01 23.86 -3.38
CA ILE A 485 22.27 22.67 -2.91
C ILE A 485 21.50 23.11 -1.67
N ARG A 486 20.23 23.54 -1.87
CA ARG A 486 19.38 24.06 -0.78
C ARG A 486 19.00 22.99 0.22
N LEU A 487 18.93 21.74 -0.20
CA LEU A 487 18.63 20.62 0.67
C LEU A 487 19.29 19.38 0.12
N LEU A 488 20.09 18.72 0.96
CA LEU A 488 20.52 17.35 0.75
C LEU A 488 20.04 16.51 1.92
N SER A 489 19.30 15.45 1.62
CA SER A 489 18.87 14.44 2.58
C SER A 489 19.45 13.10 2.19
N VAL A 490 20.17 12.47 3.09
CA VAL A 490 20.73 11.12 2.92
C VAL A 490 20.26 10.26 4.08
N SER A 491 19.77 9.08 3.77
CA SER A 491 19.39 8.06 4.73
C SER A 491 20.01 6.73 4.32
N VAL A 492 20.70 6.09 5.23
CA VAL A 492 21.29 4.75 5.03
C VAL A 492 20.88 3.86 6.17
N ASP A 493 20.40 2.67 5.86
CA ASP A 493 19.96 1.66 6.80
C ASP A 493 20.51 0.28 6.45
N GLY A 494 21.35 -0.27 7.30
CA GLY A 494 21.74 -1.67 7.27
C GLY A 494 20.77 -2.50 8.11
N TYR A 495 20.42 -3.68 7.64
CA TYR A 495 19.46 -4.54 8.34
C TYR A 495 19.80 -6.03 8.25
N TYR A 496 19.32 -6.75 9.26
CA TYR A 496 19.34 -8.20 9.32
C TYR A 496 17.97 -8.68 9.78
N ASN A 497 17.33 -9.56 8.98
CA ASN A 497 16.07 -10.20 9.34
C ASN A 497 16.25 -11.71 9.32
N LYS A 498 15.68 -12.39 10.30
CA LYS A 498 15.61 -13.86 10.34
C LYS A 498 14.13 -14.27 10.39
N VAL A 499 13.71 -15.14 9.48
CA VAL A 499 12.35 -15.71 9.43
C VAL A 499 12.44 -17.19 9.74
N SER A 500 11.67 -17.67 10.72
CA SER A 500 11.55 -19.08 11.08
C SER A 500 10.13 -19.57 10.84
N ASP A 501 9.96 -20.86 10.57
CA ASP A 501 8.69 -21.51 10.27
C ASP A 501 7.98 -20.89 9.04
N LYS A 502 8.73 -20.43 8.00
CA LYS A 502 8.17 -19.78 6.82
C LYS A 502 7.14 -20.69 6.13
N ILE A 503 5.98 -20.15 5.81
CA ILE A 503 4.90 -20.87 5.12
C ILE A 503 5.08 -20.73 3.62
N VAL A 504 5.23 -21.85 2.94
CA VAL A 504 5.40 -21.94 1.50
C VAL A 504 4.49 -23.00 0.90
N ALA A 505 4.15 -22.85 -0.38
CA ALA A 505 3.48 -23.87 -1.15
C ALA A 505 4.54 -24.71 -1.88
N ILE A 506 4.52 -26.02 -1.69
CA ILE A 506 5.46 -26.96 -2.31
C ILE A 506 4.70 -27.92 -3.21
N PRO A 507 5.21 -28.19 -4.42
CA PRO A 507 4.66 -29.23 -5.28
C PRO A 507 4.94 -30.60 -4.70
N ASN A 508 3.89 -31.41 -4.51
CA ASN A 508 3.99 -32.80 -4.10
C ASN A 508 3.35 -33.68 -5.17
N MET A 509 4.14 -34.36 -5.97
CA MET A 509 3.78 -35.21 -7.11
C MET A 509 2.68 -34.67 -8.03
N TYR A 510 1.45 -34.48 -7.52
CA TYR A 510 0.27 -34.06 -8.31
C TYR A 510 -0.45 -32.83 -7.76
N ILE A 511 -0.10 -32.35 -6.56
CA ILE A 511 -0.76 -31.23 -5.89
C ILE A 511 0.25 -30.38 -5.14
N TRP A 512 -0.04 -29.10 -5.00
CA TRP A 512 0.69 -28.21 -4.10
C TRP A 512 0.20 -28.43 -2.68
N LYS A 513 1.09 -28.36 -1.70
CA LYS A 513 0.75 -28.45 -0.27
C LYS A 513 1.40 -27.30 0.50
N MET A 514 0.61 -26.69 1.39
CA MET A 514 1.14 -25.68 2.31
C MET A 514 1.92 -26.35 3.44
N MET A 515 3.15 -25.92 3.63
CA MET A 515 4.05 -26.43 4.66
C MET A 515 4.82 -25.30 5.33
N ASN A 516 5.21 -25.52 6.60
CA ASN A 516 6.26 -24.71 7.17
C ASN A 516 7.59 -25.26 6.66
N MET A 517 8.30 -24.44 5.93
CA MET A 517 9.68 -24.70 5.57
C MET A 517 10.55 -23.65 6.24
N GLY A 518 11.57 -24.13 6.79
CA GLY A 518 12.83 -23.55 7.02
C GLY A 518 12.97 -22.20 7.65
N GLU A 519 14.20 -21.86 7.59
CA GLU A 519 14.71 -20.57 8.03
C GLU A 519 15.17 -19.76 6.82
N VAL A 520 14.87 -18.47 6.82
CA VAL A 520 15.35 -17.52 5.81
C VAL A 520 16.12 -16.42 6.52
N GLU A 521 17.32 -16.14 6.04
CA GLU A 521 18.11 -14.98 6.44
C GLU A 521 18.08 -13.92 5.35
N ILE A 522 17.92 -12.67 5.76
CA ILE A 522 17.88 -11.51 4.86
C ILE A 522 18.81 -10.44 5.42
N LYS A 523 19.86 -10.13 4.67
CA LYS A 523 20.83 -9.06 4.98
C LYS A 523 20.76 -8.01 3.90
N GLY A 524 20.83 -6.74 4.27
CA GLY A 524 20.78 -5.71 3.25
C GLY A 524 21.09 -4.30 3.71
N ILE A 525 21.16 -3.43 2.72
CA ILE A 525 21.39 -2.00 2.91
C ILE A 525 20.39 -1.24 2.03
N ASP A 526 19.66 -0.31 2.62
CA ASP A 526 18.79 0.64 1.93
C ASP A 526 19.42 2.03 1.97
N VAL A 527 19.48 2.69 0.81
CA VAL A 527 19.99 4.07 0.67
C VAL A 527 18.91 4.92 0.02
N ASN A 528 18.61 6.06 0.61
CA ASN A 528 17.75 7.09 0.04
C ASN A 528 18.50 8.41 -0.02
N LEU A 529 18.40 9.07 -1.17
CA LEU A 529 18.98 10.38 -1.40
C LEU A 529 17.91 11.31 -1.98
N SER A 530 17.78 12.50 -1.41
CA SER A 530 16.96 13.58 -1.95
C SER A 530 17.79 14.86 -2.00
N ALA A 531 17.85 15.50 -3.16
CA ALA A 531 18.54 16.76 -3.32
C ALA A 531 17.66 17.77 -4.06
N ASN A 532 17.64 19.02 -3.57
CA ASN A 532 17.03 20.15 -4.27
C ASN A 532 18.13 21.13 -4.67
N ILE A 533 18.32 21.26 -5.97
CA ILE A 533 19.42 22.01 -6.59
C ILE A 533 18.80 23.20 -7.34
N PRO A 534 18.85 24.43 -6.82
CA PRO A 534 18.50 25.62 -7.59
C PRO A 534 19.51 25.78 -8.72
N LEU A 535 19.03 25.92 -9.94
CA LEU A 535 19.90 26.08 -11.12
C LEU A 535 20.09 27.57 -11.43
N TYR A 536 19.12 28.16 -12.10
CA TYR A 536 19.18 29.56 -12.50
C TYR A 536 17.79 30.20 -12.42
N LYS A 537 17.66 31.35 -11.76
CA LYS A 537 16.38 32.07 -11.56
C LYS A 537 15.30 31.14 -10.99
N ALA A 538 14.26 30.84 -11.79
CA ALA A 538 13.11 30.02 -11.41
C ALA A 538 13.25 28.52 -11.80
N PHE A 539 14.45 28.08 -12.17
CA PHE A 539 14.73 26.69 -12.47
C PHE A 539 15.29 25.98 -11.23
N SER A 540 14.75 24.81 -10.92
CA SER A 540 15.29 23.92 -9.89
C SER A 540 15.27 22.46 -10.35
N LEU A 541 16.24 21.70 -9.93
CA LEU A 541 16.32 20.27 -10.15
C LEU A 541 16.10 19.55 -8.82
N LEU A 542 15.01 18.78 -8.76
CA LEU A 542 14.76 17.84 -7.67
C LEU A 542 15.29 16.46 -8.10
N LEU A 543 16.24 15.93 -7.35
CA LEU A 543 16.79 14.59 -7.52
C LEU A 543 16.32 13.71 -6.37
N LEU A 544 15.67 12.59 -6.68
CA LEU A 544 15.30 11.55 -5.73
C LEU A 544 15.93 10.25 -6.19
N SER A 545 16.61 9.55 -5.30
CA SER A 545 17.20 8.25 -5.59
C SER A 545 16.95 7.30 -4.43
N SER A 546 16.59 6.07 -4.74
CA SER A 546 16.53 4.95 -3.81
C SER A 546 17.35 3.80 -4.36
N TYR A 547 18.08 3.14 -3.48
CA TYR A 547 18.83 1.93 -3.82
C TYR A 547 18.73 0.95 -2.67
N SER A 548 18.58 -0.33 -3.00
CA SER A 548 18.56 -1.42 -2.05
C SER A 548 19.46 -2.55 -2.54
N TYR A 549 20.36 -2.97 -1.67
CA TYR A 549 21.02 -4.26 -1.75
C TYR A 549 20.43 -5.18 -0.71
N GLN A 550 20.06 -6.41 -1.11
CA GLN A 550 19.54 -7.42 -0.20
C GLN A 550 19.99 -8.83 -0.62
N ASP A 551 20.48 -9.58 0.33
CA ASP A 551 20.78 -11.00 0.16
C ASP A 551 19.81 -11.78 1.03
N ALA A 552 18.80 -12.37 0.40
CA ALA A 552 17.72 -13.12 1.03
C ALA A 552 17.87 -14.59 0.64
N ILE A 553 18.31 -15.42 1.58
CA ILE A 553 18.73 -16.81 1.33
C ILE A 553 17.99 -17.80 2.23
N ASP A 554 17.80 -19.00 1.70
CA ASP A 554 17.32 -20.16 2.44
C ASP A 554 18.46 -20.75 3.27
N VAL A 555 18.28 -20.85 4.59
CA VAL A 555 19.24 -21.45 5.53
C VAL A 555 18.64 -22.60 6.33
N THR A 556 17.62 -23.24 5.75
CA THR A 556 16.81 -24.28 6.39
C THR A 556 17.64 -25.51 6.77
N ASP A 557 18.25 -26.16 5.81
CA ASP A 557 18.98 -27.40 5.99
C ASP A 557 20.26 -27.40 5.13
N PRO A 558 21.45 -27.49 5.75
CA PRO A 558 22.72 -27.52 5.01
C PRO A 558 22.85 -28.68 4.02
N GLU A 559 22.09 -29.77 4.19
CA GLU A 559 22.13 -30.96 3.30
C GLU A 559 21.20 -30.80 2.08
N GLU A 560 20.29 -29.79 2.10
CA GLU A 560 19.37 -29.54 1.00
C GLU A 560 20.03 -28.75 -0.15
N LYS A 561 19.65 -29.08 -1.39
CA LYS A 561 20.18 -28.44 -2.61
C LYS A 561 19.91 -26.94 -2.68
N ASN A 562 18.91 -26.48 -1.96
CA ASN A 562 18.52 -25.06 -1.93
C ASN A 562 19.24 -24.25 -0.84
N TYR A 563 20.10 -24.88 -0.04
CA TYR A 563 20.83 -24.22 1.02
C TYR A 563 21.69 -23.07 0.49
N LYS A 564 21.51 -21.88 1.07
CA LYS A 564 22.10 -20.59 0.64
C LYS A 564 21.67 -20.11 -0.75
N ASN A 565 20.66 -20.71 -1.35
CA ASN A 565 20.04 -20.17 -2.54
C ASN A 565 19.20 -18.92 -2.21
N GLN A 566 19.15 -18.00 -3.15
CA GLN A 566 18.28 -16.82 -3.10
C GLN A 566 16.82 -17.29 -3.13
N ILE A 567 16.00 -16.75 -2.22
CA ILE A 567 14.57 -17.06 -2.20
C ILE A 567 13.86 -16.43 -3.42
N PRO A 568 12.74 -17.03 -3.89
CA PRO A 568 12.06 -16.58 -5.10
C PRO A 568 11.64 -15.10 -5.08
N TYR A 569 11.73 -14.47 -6.26
CA TYR A 569 11.28 -13.08 -6.51
C TYR A 569 11.95 -11.99 -5.67
N THR A 570 13.18 -12.21 -5.22
CA THR A 570 13.92 -11.25 -4.40
C THR A 570 15.20 -10.81 -5.11
N PRO A 571 15.20 -9.72 -5.90
CA PRO A 571 16.42 -9.25 -6.57
C PRO A 571 17.44 -8.79 -5.53
N ARG A 572 18.73 -9.07 -5.75
CA ARG A 572 19.81 -8.58 -4.88
C ARG A 572 20.00 -7.07 -4.99
N HIS A 573 19.79 -6.51 -6.15
CA HIS A 573 19.91 -5.08 -6.41
C HIS A 573 18.60 -4.54 -6.95
N SER A 574 18.10 -3.46 -6.38
CA SER A 574 16.94 -2.73 -6.89
C SER A 574 17.06 -1.25 -6.57
N GLY A 575 16.41 -0.41 -7.34
CA GLY A 575 16.41 1.01 -7.05
C GLY A 575 15.68 1.84 -8.08
N SER A 576 15.57 3.11 -7.78
CA SER A 576 14.98 4.12 -8.66
C SER A 576 15.75 5.43 -8.60
N VAL A 577 15.75 6.14 -9.71
CA VAL A 577 16.24 7.52 -9.80
C VAL A 577 15.18 8.36 -10.50
N SER A 578 14.80 9.47 -9.89
CA SER A 578 13.88 10.44 -10.49
C SER A 578 14.52 11.82 -10.47
N ALA A 579 14.62 12.44 -11.64
CA ALA A 579 15.15 13.80 -11.84
C ALA A 579 14.00 14.67 -12.38
N SER A 580 13.55 15.64 -11.59
CA SER A 580 12.46 16.56 -11.96
C SER A 580 13.02 17.97 -12.14
N LEU A 581 12.97 18.46 -13.37
CA LEU A 581 13.30 19.83 -13.71
C LEU A 581 12.05 20.71 -13.60
N GLU A 582 12.00 21.49 -12.55
CA GLU A 582 10.94 22.47 -12.31
C GLU A 582 11.29 23.80 -12.95
N ASN A 583 10.36 24.40 -13.66
CA ASN A 583 10.53 25.71 -14.28
C ASN A 583 9.14 26.38 -14.49
N PRO A 584 9.09 27.69 -14.82
CA PRO A 584 7.82 28.41 -14.96
C PRO A 584 6.90 27.92 -16.09
N TRP A 585 7.43 27.16 -17.05
CA TRP A 585 6.68 26.76 -18.23
C TRP A 585 6.10 25.37 -18.08
N VAL A 586 6.93 24.38 -17.74
CA VAL A 586 6.56 22.95 -17.62
C VAL A 586 7.43 22.27 -16.59
N ASN A 587 6.88 21.29 -15.88
CA ASN A 587 7.65 20.38 -15.07
C ASN A 587 7.99 19.14 -15.91
N VAL A 588 9.27 18.80 -16.02
CA VAL A 588 9.75 17.63 -16.78
C VAL A 588 10.43 16.67 -15.80
N THR A 589 9.93 15.46 -15.71
CA THR A 589 10.48 14.43 -14.84
C THR A 589 10.89 13.21 -15.62
N TYR A 590 12.15 12.86 -15.49
CA TYR A 590 12.69 11.58 -15.97
C TYR A 590 12.81 10.63 -14.78
N THR A 591 12.34 9.40 -14.96
CA THR A 591 12.41 8.35 -13.91
C THR A 591 13.02 7.08 -14.51
N LEU A 592 13.92 6.47 -13.76
CA LEU A 592 14.50 5.17 -14.00
C LEU A 592 14.15 4.26 -12.82
N VAL A 593 13.65 3.05 -13.10
CA VAL A 593 13.42 1.99 -12.12
C VAL A 593 14.15 0.75 -12.59
N ALA A 594 14.93 0.13 -11.70
CA ALA A 594 15.75 -1.04 -12.03
C ALA A 594 15.61 -2.14 -10.99
N ALA A 595 15.65 -3.38 -11.43
CA ALA A 595 15.82 -4.55 -10.58
C ALA A 595 16.79 -5.55 -11.24
N GLY A 596 17.65 -6.14 -10.43
CA GLY A 596 18.60 -7.15 -10.84
C GLY A 596 17.98 -8.52 -11.09
N ASP A 597 18.81 -9.47 -11.46
CA ASP A 597 18.42 -10.85 -11.69
C ASP A 597 17.83 -11.48 -10.42
N ARG A 598 16.86 -12.36 -10.61
CA ARG A 598 16.16 -13.07 -9.55
C ARG A 598 15.68 -14.42 -10.03
N TYR A 599 15.19 -15.25 -9.15
CA TYR A 599 14.72 -16.59 -9.49
C TYR A 599 13.23 -16.73 -9.17
N ALA A 600 12.51 -17.49 -9.99
CA ALA A 600 11.09 -17.78 -9.78
C ALA A 600 10.86 -18.93 -8.79
N LEU A 601 11.82 -19.85 -8.68
CA LEU A 601 11.76 -21.04 -7.83
C LEU A 601 12.97 -21.08 -6.88
N PRO A 602 12.92 -21.89 -5.79
CA PRO A 602 14.02 -22.01 -4.82
C PRO A 602 15.34 -22.50 -5.41
N GLN A 603 15.30 -23.27 -6.50
CA GLN A 603 16.51 -23.68 -7.21
C GLN A 603 17.01 -22.54 -8.07
N ASN A 604 18.22 -22.05 -7.76
CA ASN A 604 18.86 -20.95 -8.49
C ASN A 604 19.60 -21.48 -9.73
N ILE A 605 18.84 -22.00 -10.69
CA ILE A 605 19.33 -22.47 -12.00
C ILE A 605 18.85 -21.53 -13.10
N GLU A 606 19.51 -21.55 -14.25
CA GLU A 606 19.22 -20.70 -15.40
C GLU A 606 17.75 -20.78 -15.85
N ALA A 607 17.16 -21.97 -15.86
CA ALA A 607 15.76 -22.18 -16.23
C ALA A 607 14.74 -21.44 -15.31
N ASN A 608 15.14 -21.11 -14.11
CA ASN A 608 14.32 -20.40 -13.12
C ASN A 608 14.69 -18.92 -13.00
N GLN A 609 15.70 -18.47 -13.76
CA GLN A 609 16.17 -17.10 -13.71
C GLN A 609 15.17 -16.16 -14.42
N ILE A 610 14.99 -15.01 -13.83
CA ILE A 610 14.27 -13.86 -14.41
C ILE A 610 15.29 -12.75 -14.53
N ASP A 611 15.48 -12.29 -15.77
CA ASP A 611 16.50 -11.30 -16.09
C ASP A 611 16.25 -9.96 -15.42
N SER A 612 17.34 -9.22 -15.25
CA SER A 612 17.31 -7.84 -14.79
C SER A 612 16.62 -6.92 -15.80
N TYR A 613 16.02 -5.85 -15.29
CA TYR A 613 15.44 -4.84 -16.15
C TYR A 613 15.74 -3.42 -15.66
N ILE A 614 15.70 -2.50 -16.61
CA ILE A 614 15.73 -1.07 -16.39
C ILE A 614 14.57 -0.47 -17.19
N GLU A 615 13.61 0.14 -16.51
CA GLU A 615 12.50 0.86 -17.12
C GLU A 615 12.76 2.37 -17.04
N HIS A 616 12.66 3.05 -18.18
CA HIS A 616 12.81 4.49 -18.30
C HIS A 616 11.46 5.12 -18.57
N SER A 617 11.12 6.19 -17.89
CA SER A 617 9.86 6.90 -18.08
C SER A 617 10.08 8.41 -18.09
N LEU A 618 9.28 9.11 -18.88
CA LEU A 618 9.29 10.56 -19.00
C LEU A 618 7.87 11.10 -18.72
N SER A 619 7.76 12.08 -17.82
CA SER A 619 6.53 12.80 -17.52
C SER A 619 6.72 14.29 -17.75
N VAL A 620 5.76 14.91 -18.42
CA VAL A 620 5.71 16.36 -18.62
C VAL A 620 4.37 16.85 -18.13
N ASN A 621 4.37 17.81 -17.22
CA ASN A 621 3.13 18.36 -16.71
C ASN A 621 3.19 19.89 -16.54
N ARG A 622 2.03 20.53 -16.63
CA ARG A 622 1.85 21.96 -16.38
C ARG A 622 0.53 22.23 -15.70
N SER A 623 0.57 23.09 -14.68
CA SER A 623 -0.63 23.66 -14.06
C SER A 623 -0.72 25.14 -14.43
N PHE A 624 -1.93 25.62 -14.72
CA PHE A 624 -2.21 27.02 -14.97
C PHE A 624 -3.58 27.40 -14.43
N ALA A 625 -3.66 28.60 -13.87
CA ALA A 625 -4.91 29.15 -13.36
C ALA A 625 -5.63 29.96 -14.45
N LEU A 626 -6.92 29.71 -14.61
CA LEU A 626 -7.79 30.49 -15.47
C LEU A 626 -9.07 30.86 -14.69
N LYS A 627 -9.24 32.15 -14.37
CA LYS A 627 -10.31 32.67 -13.50
C LYS A 627 -10.29 31.92 -12.14
N LYS A 628 -11.35 31.18 -11.83
CA LYS A 628 -11.53 30.46 -10.56
C LYS A 628 -11.13 28.98 -10.65
N CYS A 629 -10.64 28.53 -11.80
CA CYS A 629 -10.26 27.15 -12.05
C CYS A 629 -8.74 27.02 -12.19
N THR A 630 -8.21 25.92 -11.66
CA THR A 630 -6.84 25.48 -11.95
C THR A 630 -6.91 24.28 -12.88
N PHE A 631 -6.27 24.40 -14.01
CA PHE A 631 -6.11 23.32 -14.99
C PHE A 631 -4.75 22.69 -14.83
N LYS A 632 -4.67 21.36 -14.91
CA LYS A 632 -3.40 20.63 -15.01
C LYS A 632 -3.47 19.68 -16.19
N VAL A 633 -2.49 19.78 -17.06
CA VAL A 633 -2.26 18.87 -18.20
C VAL A 633 -1.02 18.07 -17.92
N GLN A 634 -1.07 16.76 -18.18
CA GLN A 634 0.07 15.87 -17.99
C GLN A 634 0.11 14.85 -19.13
N GLY A 635 1.31 14.61 -19.66
CA GLY A 635 1.61 13.55 -20.62
C GLY A 635 2.76 12.71 -20.10
N ASP A 636 2.64 11.38 -20.18
CA ASP A 636 3.64 10.42 -19.74
C ASP A 636 3.98 9.46 -20.88
N ILE A 637 5.25 9.10 -20.97
CA ILE A 637 5.75 7.98 -21.76
C ILE A 637 6.39 7.00 -20.78
N LEU A 638 5.86 5.79 -20.71
CA LEU A 638 6.35 4.70 -19.88
C LEU A 638 7.16 3.73 -20.74
N ASN A 639 8.15 3.08 -20.12
CA ASN A 639 9.05 2.17 -20.82
C ASN A 639 9.58 2.76 -22.13
N LEU A 640 10.23 3.93 -22.04
CA LEU A 640 10.68 4.75 -23.17
C LEU A 640 11.57 3.96 -24.15
N THR A 641 12.35 3.02 -23.63
CA THR A 641 13.27 2.16 -24.42
C THR A 641 12.59 0.95 -25.05
N ASP A 642 11.27 0.75 -24.80
CA ASP A 642 10.49 -0.37 -25.34
C ASP A 642 11.06 -1.75 -24.99
N LYS A 643 11.59 -1.89 -23.77
CA LYS A 643 12.21 -3.14 -23.35
C LYS A 643 11.16 -4.14 -22.88
N THR A 644 11.21 -5.36 -23.41
CA THR A 644 10.44 -6.50 -22.90
C THR A 644 11.10 -7.02 -21.63
N TYR A 645 10.35 -7.21 -20.57
CA TYR A 645 10.81 -7.77 -19.29
C TYR A 645 9.64 -8.39 -18.51
N ASP A 646 9.97 -9.29 -17.58
CA ASP A 646 9.03 -9.92 -16.67
C ASP A 646 9.31 -9.46 -15.23
N ILE A 647 8.27 -9.18 -14.43
CA ILE A 647 8.37 -9.07 -12.97
C ILE A 647 8.10 -10.44 -12.35
N ILE A 648 7.07 -11.11 -12.82
CA ILE A 648 6.73 -12.51 -12.52
C ILE A 648 7.05 -13.32 -13.75
N GLN A 649 7.76 -14.43 -13.60
CA GLN A 649 8.19 -15.28 -14.72
C GLN A 649 7.02 -15.67 -15.61
N TYR A 650 7.18 -15.51 -16.91
CA TYR A 650 6.15 -15.74 -17.93
C TYR A 650 4.95 -14.79 -17.87
N TYR A 651 5.09 -13.63 -17.24
CA TYR A 651 4.11 -12.55 -17.25
C TYR A 651 4.77 -11.28 -17.81
N PRO A 652 4.86 -11.17 -19.15
CA PRO A 652 5.52 -10.04 -19.76
C PRO A 652 4.84 -8.73 -19.41
N MET A 653 5.66 -7.73 -19.09
CA MET A 653 5.20 -6.37 -18.83
C MET A 653 4.96 -5.64 -20.16
N PRO A 654 4.05 -4.64 -20.18
CA PRO A 654 3.81 -3.84 -21.36
C PRO A 654 5.08 -3.14 -21.87
N GLY A 655 5.27 -3.11 -23.17
CA GLY A 655 6.27 -2.29 -23.84
C GLY A 655 6.01 -0.80 -23.70
N ARG A 656 6.60 0.02 -24.59
CA ARG A 656 6.41 1.47 -24.55
C ARG A 656 4.94 1.84 -24.64
N SER A 657 4.52 2.70 -23.71
CA SER A 657 3.14 3.17 -23.64
C SER A 657 3.07 4.64 -23.25
N TRP A 658 1.95 5.27 -23.56
CA TRP A 658 1.72 6.66 -23.26
C TRP A 658 0.42 6.85 -22.48
N ARG A 659 0.38 7.91 -21.68
CA ARG A 659 -0.81 8.37 -20.96
C ARG A 659 -0.92 9.87 -21.09
N PHE A 660 -2.13 10.34 -21.18
CA PHE A 660 -2.47 11.77 -21.15
C PHE A 660 -3.57 12.00 -20.11
N SER A 661 -3.46 13.06 -19.33
CA SER A 661 -4.50 13.45 -18.40
C SER A 661 -4.71 14.97 -18.37
N LEU A 662 -5.98 15.34 -18.23
CA LEU A 662 -6.43 16.71 -18.00
C LEU A 662 -7.22 16.73 -16.71
N SER A 663 -6.86 17.60 -15.78
CA SER A 663 -7.64 17.83 -14.56
C SER A 663 -8.01 19.29 -14.38
N ILE A 664 -9.16 19.51 -13.77
CA ILE A 664 -9.75 20.82 -13.48
C ILE A 664 -10.12 20.83 -12.00
N THR A 665 -9.58 21.79 -11.27
CA THR A 665 -9.93 22.07 -9.87
C THR A 665 -10.62 23.43 -9.80
N TYR A 666 -11.82 23.46 -9.17
CA TYR A 666 -12.63 24.67 -9.00
C TYR A 666 -12.77 25.04 -7.54
#